data_ee83a088dd48a8d9442fcb33b146ef73
#
_entry.id   ee83a088dd48a8d9442fcb33b146ef73
#
_cell.length_a   1.000
_cell.length_b   1.000
_cell.length_c   1.000
_cell.angle_alpha   90.00
_cell.angle_beta   90.00
_cell.angle_gamma   90.00
#
_symmetry.space_group_name_H-M   'P 1'
#
loop_
_entity.id
_entity.type
_entity.pdbx_description
1 polymer ?
#
loop_
_entity_poly.entity_id
_entity_poly.type
_entity_poly.pdbx_seq_one_letter_code
_entity_poly.pdbx_strand_id
1 'polypeptide(L)'
;FFQVTDLTDGDQGTGVTDALMSSHIRYRGFQGDIRQFTAPISFDPEGMATMLGLSEFIPWRDQGGLIVSDALGVPAVRKYFDPTLTTFPHRRIAKESFLAGNDLLILAQFDLNNRWTDQFENIKDTVLFFRNEYRTNPAFAARVDEAVSRVLHLKFKLYPDPTPGSVLADPEAAMNIAGSGRAVVDDIARQALTLIYPDGRSRTSQGSAMPAPPRPDETLLVISEARQVRDCYDCPTYSALPVDALQQTILRLYGPDGTGQVSPERISSITFAQLKSLLTGPLNASVETAPPPTDAEGEGYLPPEEIAARIQAADWIIFTPLDLNTVRYPDSDALKLFLAQSGPVLLDKRVVVLGLNAPYYLDTTEINKLHAYYCVYSKTEPFIETAVRALFGEVTAGGTSPVNVDGTGYDLVIQLSPDPDQPLAVRLLEDLPENPLPPVTVRVGVGPVLDRNGHLVPDGTTITFAASYRSGGGPMALATDTTVGGIGEAIFTLPDPGLAEIVAQSGEATSQRPLLVTVTAPPTPTPTTTPTPTPTVAPSPTSSATPSPTLTPMPTPTATSTPVPPKDMGADRGSGGLRPVDGLDLLAALSATLLAGIVGFSIRQRPGGRSASRQVRLGLLVFIGGLAGYLLYGAGWLRPETWLVLAVESRLVVGRLTVAALAFILGLASLTLDRPPNIR
;
A
#
# COMPACT_ATOMS: atom_id res chain seq x y z
N PHE A 1 14.80 0.04 -1.41
CA PHE A 1 15.98 0.80 -0.93
C PHE A 1 17.25 0.27 -1.57
N PHE A 2 17.50 -1.03 -1.56
CA PHE A 2 18.77 -1.62 -2.02
C PHE A 2 19.04 -1.37 -3.49
N GLN A 3 18.04 -1.39 -4.36
CA GLN A 3 18.21 -1.15 -5.80
C GLN A 3 18.64 0.30 -6.13
N VAL A 4 18.33 1.28 -5.29
CA VAL A 4 18.66 2.70 -5.55
C VAL A 4 19.97 3.14 -4.90
N THR A 5 20.58 2.31 -4.06
CA THR A 5 21.87 2.57 -3.38
C THR A 5 22.95 1.55 -3.71
N ASP A 6 22.61 0.47 -4.45
CA ASP A 6 23.54 -0.60 -4.81
C ASP A 6 24.53 -0.13 -5.90
N LEU A 7 25.78 0.06 -5.49
CA LEU A 7 26.88 0.44 -6.36
C LEU A 7 27.52 -0.76 -7.09
N THR A 8 27.08 -1.99 -6.80
CA THR A 8 27.69 -3.22 -7.35
C THR A 8 27.08 -3.65 -8.69
N ASP A 9 25.90 -3.16 -9.02
CA ASP A 9 25.28 -3.43 -10.31
C ASP A 9 25.99 -2.61 -11.38
N GLY A 10 26.80 -3.26 -12.19
CA GLY A 10 27.86 -2.78 -13.09
C GLY A 10 27.60 -1.59 -14.02
N ASP A 11 26.50 -0.89 -13.88
CA ASP A 11 26.18 0.35 -14.60
C ASP A 11 26.56 1.55 -13.72
N GLN A 12 27.84 1.88 -13.76
CA GLN A 12 28.42 2.97 -12.99
C GLN A 12 27.73 4.31 -13.31
N GLY A 13 26.66 4.62 -12.62
CA GLY A 13 26.21 5.98 -12.45
C GLY A 13 24.81 6.35 -12.90
N THR A 14 24.01 5.49 -13.53
CA THR A 14 22.67 5.90 -14.03
C THR A 14 21.49 5.46 -13.14
N GLY A 15 21.66 4.48 -12.27
CA GLY A 15 20.59 3.97 -11.39
C GLY A 15 20.71 4.33 -9.91
N VAL A 16 21.87 4.85 -9.48
CA VAL A 16 22.12 5.17 -8.06
C VAL A 16 21.63 6.57 -7.71
N THR A 17 20.79 6.68 -6.66
CA THR A 17 20.32 7.98 -6.18
C THR A 17 21.44 8.76 -5.45
N ASP A 18 21.47 10.07 -5.63
CA ASP A 18 22.42 10.95 -4.93
C ASP A 18 21.94 11.32 -3.52
N ALA A 19 20.63 11.28 -3.26
CA ALA A 19 20.07 11.67 -1.98
C ALA A 19 18.84 10.81 -1.62
N LEU A 20 18.65 10.55 -0.33
CA LEU A 20 17.47 9.90 0.25
C LEU A 20 16.76 10.85 1.20
N MET A 21 15.44 10.93 1.10
CA MET A 21 14.62 11.69 2.03
C MET A 21 14.22 10.84 3.22
N SER A 22 14.60 11.27 4.43
CA SER A 22 14.13 10.68 5.67
C SER A 22 12.69 11.12 5.94
N SER A 23 11.74 10.21 5.85
CA SER A 23 10.34 10.52 6.14
C SER A 23 10.07 10.62 7.65
N HIS A 24 8.98 11.32 8.07
CA HIS A 24 8.56 11.39 9.47
C HIS A 24 7.77 10.15 9.91
N ILE A 25 8.29 8.96 9.57
CA ILE A 25 7.69 7.67 9.89
C ILE A 25 8.51 6.90 10.93
N ARG A 26 7.94 5.83 11.46
CA ARG A 26 8.56 4.96 12.46
C ARG A 26 8.70 3.56 11.88
N TYR A 27 9.89 2.99 11.96
CA TYR A 27 10.21 1.68 11.40
C TYR A 27 10.41 0.63 12.51
N ARG A 28 9.53 -0.35 12.60
CA ARG A 28 9.69 -1.45 13.57
C ARG A 28 11.02 -2.18 13.43
N GLY A 29 11.51 -2.35 12.20
CA GLY A 29 12.79 -3.02 11.93
C GLY A 29 14.01 -2.32 12.50
N PHE A 30 14.01 -0.98 12.60
CA PHE A 30 15.15 -0.18 13.08
C PHE A 30 14.96 0.37 14.50
N GLN A 31 13.73 0.53 14.97
CA GLN A 31 13.38 1.21 16.20
C GLN A 31 12.73 0.27 17.24
N GLY A 32 12.54 -1.02 16.93
CA GLY A 32 11.90 -1.99 17.81
C GLY A 32 10.42 -1.73 18.03
N ASP A 33 9.95 -1.82 19.28
CA ASP A 33 8.54 -1.59 19.62
C ASP A 33 8.15 -0.13 19.48
N ILE A 34 7.29 0.14 18.49
CA ILE A 34 6.79 1.49 18.25
C ILE A 34 5.73 1.84 19.27
N ARG A 35 5.98 2.90 20.04
CA ARG A 35 5.09 3.48 21.04
C ARG A 35 4.67 4.89 20.62
N GLN A 36 3.71 5.47 21.33
CA GLN A 36 3.24 6.83 21.07
C GLN A 36 4.37 7.87 21.06
N PHE A 37 5.38 7.70 21.90
CA PHE A 37 6.51 8.62 22.08
C PHE A 37 7.78 8.20 21.31
N THR A 38 7.75 7.11 20.53
CA THR A 38 8.88 6.77 19.66
C THR A 38 9.09 7.90 18.67
N ALA A 39 10.31 8.40 18.57
CA ALA A 39 10.64 9.46 17.60
C ALA A 39 10.44 8.95 16.16
N PRO A 40 9.98 9.78 15.22
CA PRO A 40 10.13 9.47 13.80
C PRO A 40 11.60 9.29 13.44
N ILE A 41 11.90 8.46 12.43
CA ILE A 41 13.28 8.16 12.01
C ILE A 41 14.10 9.43 11.72
N SER A 42 13.46 10.46 11.19
CA SER A 42 14.07 11.78 10.91
C SER A 42 14.51 12.57 12.15
N PHE A 43 14.15 12.10 13.35
CA PHE A 43 14.53 12.67 14.65
C PHE A 43 15.16 11.64 15.58
N ASP A 44 15.43 10.43 15.12
CA ASP A 44 15.98 9.32 15.90
C ASP A 44 17.41 8.99 15.44
N PRO A 45 18.43 9.45 16.17
CA PRO A 45 19.83 9.20 15.79
C PRO A 45 20.23 7.72 15.84
N GLU A 46 19.66 6.93 16.76
CA GLU A 46 19.97 5.49 16.89
C GLU A 46 19.34 4.69 15.75
N GLY A 47 18.07 4.95 15.45
CA GLY A 47 17.36 4.34 14.34
C GLY A 47 18.00 4.70 12.98
N MET A 48 18.36 5.97 12.79
CA MET A 48 19.05 6.43 11.59
C MET A 48 20.44 5.81 11.44
N ALA A 49 21.21 5.74 12.53
CA ALA A 49 22.52 5.10 12.51
C ALA A 49 22.43 3.60 12.19
N THR A 50 21.40 2.92 12.72
CA THR A 50 21.15 1.50 12.41
C THR A 50 20.83 1.32 10.92
N MET A 51 19.98 2.16 10.35
CA MET A 51 19.65 2.11 8.92
C MET A 51 20.89 2.38 8.06
N LEU A 52 21.62 3.46 8.32
CA LEU A 52 22.81 3.84 7.55
C LEU A 52 24.00 2.89 7.75
N GLY A 53 23.97 2.07 8.80
CA GLY A 53 24.97 1.03 9.09
C GLY A 53 24.74 -0.29 8.33
N LEU A 54 23.68 -0.41 7.52
CA LEU A 54 23.48 -1.57 6.66
C LEU A 54 24.54 -1.61 5.56
N SER A 55 24.93 -2.84 5.16
CA SER A 55 25.97 -3.07 4.16
C SER A 55 25.72 -2.36 2.84
N GLU A 56 24.47 -2.18 2.48
CA GLU A 56 23.99 -1.55 1.25
C GLU A 56 24.11 -0.02 1.29
N PHE A 57 24.00 0.59 2.48
CA PHE A 57 24.10 2.05 2.64
C PHE A 57 25.52 2.56 2.86
N ILE A 58 26.41 1.76 3.47
CA ILE A 58 27.76 2.19 3.80
C ILE A 58 28.52 2.68 2.57
N PRO A 59 28.67 1.89 1.46
CA PRO A 59 29.40 2.35 0.27
C PRO A 59 28.79 3.60 -0.37
N TRP A 60 27.47 3.67 -0.42
CA TRP A 60 26.75 4.83 -0.94
C TRP A 60 27.02 6.09 -0.09
N ARG A 61 26.99 5.93 1.24
CA ARG A 61 27.25 7.02 2.18
C ARG A 61 28.68 7.51 2.10
N ASP A 62 29.65 6.61 1.95
CA ASP A 62 31.09 6.92 1.81
C ASP A 62 31.39 7.66 0.48
N GLN A 63 30.60 7.39 -0.56
CA GLN A 63 30.70 8.11 -1.83
C GLN A 63 29.94 9.45 -1.86
N GLY A 64 29.47 9.93 -0.72
CA GLY A 64 28.84 11.24 -0.59
C GLY A 64 27.31 11.22 -0.62
N GLY A 65 26.69 10.05 -0.53
CA GLY A 65 25.24 9.90 -0.43
C GLY A 65 24.63 10.80 0.66
N LEU A 66 23.60 11.55 0.34
CA LEU A 66 23.07 12.66 1.12
C LEU A 66 21.72 12.29 1.74
N ILE A 67 21.52 12.58 3.02
CA ILE A 67 20.21 12.45 3.67
C ILE A 67 19.54 13.81 3.77
N VAL A 68 18.33 13.89 3.23
CA VAL A 68 17.49 15.10 3.24
C VAL A 68 16.32 14.88 4.18
N SER A 69 16.00 15.82 5.05
CA SER A 69 14.78 15.72 5.85
C SER A 69 13.56 15.93 4.96
N ASP A 70 12.43 15.35 5.32
CA ASP A 70 11.13 15.85 4.87
C ASP A 70 10.82 17.21 5.53
N ALA A 71 9.76 17.88 5.12
CA ALA A 71 9.38 19.22 5.58
C ALA A 71 9.19 19.29 7.11
N LEU A 72 10.03 20.05 7.81
CA LEU A 72 10.10 20.09 9.27
C LEU A 72 8.96 20.86 9.95
N GLY A 73 8.06 21.47 9.18
CA GLY A 73 6.90 22.18 9.72
C GLY A 73 5.55 21.49 9.49
N VAL A 74 5.51 20.26 8.96
CA VAL A 74 4.24 19.55 8.73
C VAL A 74 3.45 19.29 10.02
N PRO A 75 2.11 19.14 9.95
CA PRO A 75 1.27 18.94 11.14
C PRO A 75 1.71 17.79 12.05
N ALA A 76 2.24 16.70 11.48
CA ALA A 76 2.74 15.56 12.24
C ALA A 76 3.95 15.93 13.12
N VAL A 77 4.89 16.74 12.62
CA VAL A 77 6.06 17.22 13.35
C VAL A 77 5.63 18.20 14.44
N ARG A 78 4.75 19.17 14.12
CA ARG A 78 4.20 20.10 15.12
C ARG A 78 3.62 19.35 16.31
N LYS A 79 2.73 18.37 16.03
CA LYS A 79 2.06 17.55 17.04
C LYS A 79 3.03 16.65 17.82
N TYR A 80 4.11 16.19 17.19
CA TYR A 80 5.13 15.41 17.87
C TYR A 80 5.90 16.24 18.91
N PHE A 81 6.31 17.47 18.56
CA PHE A 81 7.06 18.35 19.46
C PHE A 81 6.20 19.07 20.48
N ASP A 82 4.94 19.40 20.13
CA ASP A 82 3.95 19.97 21.04
C ASP A 82 2.55 19.40 20.73
N PRO A 83 2.09 18.37 21.46
CA PRO A 83 0.76 17.81 21.30
C PRO A 83 -0.39 18.81 21.52
N THR A 84 -0.13 19.91 22.25
CA THR A 84 -1.12 20.95 22.52
C THR A 84 -1.23 21.97 21.40
N LEU A 85 -0.27 21.97 20.46
CA LEU A 85 -0.19 22.90 19.33
C LEU A 85 -0.22 24.39 19.75
N THR A 86 0.44 24.71 20.89
CA THR A 86 0.56 26.08 21.41
C THR A 86 1.90 26.71 21.08
N THR A 87 2.93 25.90 20.80
CA THR A 87 4.29 26.38 20.53
C THR A 87 4.88 25.68 19.29
N PHE A 88 5.86 26.33 18.67
CA PHE A 88 6.66 25.76 17.60
C PHE A 88 8.14 25.92 17.91
N PRO A 89 8.80 24.95 18.55
CA PRO A 89 10.19 25.07 18.98
C PRO A 89 11.17 24.87 17.82
N HIS A 90 11.15 25.77 16.83
CA HIS A 90 11.85 25.69 15.54
C HIS A 90 13.34 25.36 15.64
N ARG A 91 14.08 25.98 16.59
CA ARG A 91 15.50 25.67 16.81
C ARG A 91 15.72 24.22 17.24
N ARG A 92 14.87 23.72 18.15
CA ARG A 92 14.93 22.35 18.64
C ARG A 92 14.59 21.34 17.51
N ILE A 93 13.53 21.60 16.75
CA ILE A 93 13.11 20.78 15.63
C ILE A 93 14.27 20.63 14.63
N ALA A 94 14.84 21.75 14.17
CA ALA A 94 15.95 21.73 13.22
C ALA A 94 17.19 21.03 13.79
N LYS A 95 17.57 21.33 15.04
CA LYS A 95 18.76 20.75 15.68
C LYS A 95 18.62 19.23 15.86
N GLU A 96 17.48 18.74 16.37
CA GLU A 96 17.27 17.32 16.58
C GLU A 96 17.23 16.55 15.25
N SER A 97 16.59 17.10 14.22
CA SER A 97 16.61 16.50 12.88
C SER A 97 18.03 16.43 12.30
N PHE A 98 18.80 17.50 12.43
CA PHE A 98 20.18 17.56 11.95
C PHE A 98 21.08 16.54 12.68
N LEU A 99 20.96 16.46 14.00
CA LEU A 99 21.75 15.54 14.82
C LEU A 99 21.31 14.08 14.66
N ALA A 100 20.07 13.84 14.21
CA ALA A 100 19.61 12.50 13.86
C ALA A 100 20.32 11.91 12.64
N GLY A 101 20.94 12.75 11.78
CA GLY A 101 21.72 12.28 10.62
C GLY A 101 21.32 12.91 9.30
N ASN A 102 20.33 13.81 9.29
CA ASN A 102 19.99 14.58 8.08
C ASN A 102 21.08 15.59 7.76
N ASP A 103 21.55 15.64 6.52
CA ASP A 103 22.57 16.57 6.04
C ASP A 103 21.97 17.86 5.51
N LEU A 104 20.78 17.79 4.92
CA LEU A 104 20.02 18.89 4.35
C LEU A 104 18.64 18.95 5.00
N LEU A 105 18.23 20.14 5.47
CA LEU A 105 16.95 20.33 6.17
C LEU A 105 15.98 21.11 5.30
N ILE A 106 14.75 20.57 5.10
CA ILE A 106 13.68 21.27 4.41
C ILE A 106 12.84 22.04 5.43
N LEU A 107 13.04 23.35 5.50
CA LEU A 107 12.35 24.27 6.42
C LEU A 107 11.05 24.81 5.79
N ALA A 108 10.19 23.92 5.26
CA ALA A 108 8.89 24.27 4.73
C ALA A 108 7.79 24.20 5.80
N GLN A 109 6.78 25.06 5.69
CA GLN A 109 5.69 25.19 6.68
C GLN A 109 6.21 25.43 8.12
N PHE A 110 7.38 26.05 8.24
CA PHE A 110 8.22 26.09 9.43
C PHE A 110 7.73 27.10 10.48
N ASP A 111 6.44 27.00 10.81
CA ASP A 111 5.76 27.78 11.83
C ASP A 111 4.53 27.03 12.36
N LEU A 112 4.00 27.46 13.51
CA LEU A 112 2.82 26.86 14.15
C LEU A 112 1.58 26.97 13.27
N ASN A 113 1.33 28.13 12.67
CA ASN A 113 0.11 28.48 11.94
C ASN A 113 0.30 28.55 10.43
N ASN A 114 1.46 28.17 9.94
CA ASN A 114 1.85 28.25 8.51
C ASN A 114 1.77 29.69 7.95
N ARG A 115 2.09 30.72 8.78
CA ARG A 115 2.18 32.11 8.33
C ARG A 115 3.52 32.37 7.66
N TRP A 116 3.51 33.01 6.53
CA TRP A 116 4.74 33.29 5.76
C TRP A 116 5.77 34.11 6.54
N THR A 117 5.34 35.21 7.18
CA THR A 117 6.20 36.09 7.98
C THR A 117 6.86 35.36 9.14
N ASP A 118 6.10 34.51 9.84
CA ASP A 118 6.59 33.75 10.99
C ASP A 118 7.52 32.63 10.55
N GLN A 119 7.24 31.96 9.44
CA GLN A 119 8.16 30.99 8.82
C GLN A 119 9.50 31.66 8.48
N PHE A 120 9.47 32.83 7.85
CA PHE A 120 10.68 33.55 7.45
C PHE A 120 11.55 33.90 8.67
N GLU A 121 10.95 34.44 9.75
CA GLU A 121 11.69 34.76 10.97
C GLU A 121 12.20 33.51 11.69
N ASN A 122 11.44 32.41 11.73
CA ASN A 122 11.89 31.14 12.31
C ASN A 122 13.07 30.53 11.52
N ILE A 123 13.03 30.59 10.19
CA ILE A 123 14.13 30.13 9.32
C ILE A 123 15.39 30.96 9.59
N LYS A 124 15.26 32.29 9.57
CA LYS A 124 16.37 33.21 9.82
C LYS A 124 16.97 33.00 11.21
N ASP A 125 16.14 32.88 12.22
CA ASP A 125 16.58 32.62 13.59
C ASP A 125 17.27 31.25 13.73
N THR A 126 16.76 30.23 13.07
CA THR A 126 17.38 28.91 13.01
C THR A 126 18.79 28.97 12.36
N VAL A 127 18.96 29.68 11.26
CA VAL A 127 20.26 29.87 10.62
C VAL A 127 21.24 30.58 11.55
N LEU A 128 20.78 31.63 12.26
CA LEU A 128 21.61 32.34 13.25
C LEU A 128 21.99 31.43 14.43
N PHE A 129 21.05 30.61 14.89
CA PHE A 129 21.28 29.63 15.94
C PHE A 129 22.30 28.56 15.52
N PHE A 130 22.19 27.98 14.32
CA PHE A 130 23.15 27.02 13.79
C PHE A 130 24.53 27.63 13.63
N ARG A 131 24.61 28.88 13.14
CA ARG A 131 25.90 29.62 13.07
C ARG A 131 26.54 29.82 14.44
N ASN A 132 25.76 30.06 15.48
CA ASN A 132 26.27 30.19 16.84
C ASN A 132 26.75 28.83 17.39
N GLU A 133 25.95 27.79 17.24
CA GLU A 133 26.32 26.41 17.64
C GLU A 133 27.60 25.95 16.94
N TYR A 134 27.75 26.23 15.64
CA TYR A 134 28.96 25.94 14.89
C TYR A 134 30.21 26.58 15.49
N ARG A 135 30.07 27.82 15.97
CA ARG A 135 31.21 28.56 16.55
C ARG A 135 31.56 28.14 17.98
N THR A 136 30.60 27.65 18.74
CA THR A 136 30.75 27.43 20.18
C THR A 136 30.77 25.97 20.58
N ASN A 137 30.34 25.06 19.71
CA ASN A 137 30.24 23.63 19.97
C ASN A 137 31.04 22.82 18.93
N PRO A 138 32.27 22.33 19.27
CA PRO A 138 33.11 21.62 18.32
C PRO A 138 32.49 20.34 17.73
N ALA A 139 31.67 19.60 18.52
CA ALA A 139 31.00 18.40 18.02
C ALA A 139 29.91 18.75 16.98
N PHE A 140 29.19 19.82 17.22
CA PHE A 140 28.20 20.32 16.25
C PHE A 140 28.90 20.85 14.97
N ALA A 141 30.05 21.53 15.12
CA ALA A 141 30.84 22.01 13.99
C ALA A 141 31.32 20.86 13.11
N ALA A 142 31.89 19.80 13.71
CA ALA A 142 32.33 18.61 12.97
C ALA A 142 31.17 17.97 12.18
N ARG A 143 29.96 17.89 12.77
CA ARG A 143 28.77 17.36 12.07
C ARG A 143 28.31 18.27 10.93
N VAL A 144 28.44 19.59 11.08
CA VAL A 144 28.17 20.56 9.99
C VAL A 144 29.17 20.40 8.85
N ASP A 145 30.46 20.29 9.16
CA ASP A 145 31.50 20.13 8.15
C ASP A 145 31.32 18.83 7.35
N GLU A 146 30.92 17.74 8.01
CA GLU A 146 30.56 16.48 7.38
C GLU A 146 29.37 16.64 6.41
N ALA A 147 28.29 17.29 6.85
CA ALA A 147 27.09 17.51 6.02
C ALA A 147 27.41 18.43 4.84
N VAL A 148 28.11 19.53 5.07
CA VAL A 148 28.52 20.48 4.03
C VAL A 148 29.43 19.82 3.00
N SER A 149 30.34 18.95 3.42
CA SER A 149 31.21 18.20 2.50
C SER A 149 30.36 17.36 1.51
N ARG A 150 29.33 16.64 1.99
CA ARG A 150 28.43 15.89 1.12
C ARG A 150 27.62 16.78 0.19
N VAL A 151 27.06 17.86 0.71
CA VAL A 151 26.32 18.85 -0.11
C VAL A 151 27.21 19.44 -1.20
N LEU A 152 28.45 19.79 -0.88
CA LEU A 152 29.41 20.30 -1.86
C LEU A 152 29.82 19.25 -2.88
N HIS A 153 30.01 17.98 -2.45
CA HIS A 153 30.27 16.88 -3.37
C HIS A 153 29.17 16.77 -4.44
N LEU A 154 27.91 16.75 -4.04
CA LEU A 154 26.78 16.71 -4.96
C LEU A 154 26.75 17.95 -5.87
N LYS A 155 26.98 19.14 -5.32
CA LYS A 155 27.01 20.38 -6.12
C LYS A 155 28.09 20.36 -7.18
N PHE A 156 29.30 19.90 -6.84
CA PHE A 156 30.40 19.81 -7.81
C PHE A 156 30.21 18.67 -8.81
N LYS A 157 29.49 17.59 -8.44
CA LYS A 157 29.07 16.57 -9.40
C LYS A 157 28.12 17.15 -10.45
N LEU A 158 27.15 17.97 -10.02
CA LEU A 158 26.17 18.61 -10.93
C LEU A 158 26.74 19.77 -11.71
N TYR A 159 27.63 20.55 -11.08
CA TYR A 159 28.23 21.78 -11.63
C TYR A 159 29.75 21.75 -11.41
N PRO A 160 30.52 21.05 -12.27
CA PRO A 160 31.96 20.92 -12.12
C PRO A 160 32.70 22.29 -12.11
N ASP A 161 32.14 23.26 -12.82
CA ASP A 161 32.57 24.65 -12.82
C ASP A 161 31.40 25.56 -12.38
N PRO A 162 31.25 25.83 -11.06
CA PRO A 162 30.09 26.52 -10.50
C PRO A 162 30.16 28.03 -10.69
N THR A 163 30.09 28.48 -11.92
CA THR A 163 29.95 29.91 -12.25
C THR A 163 28.47 30.31 -12.26
N PRO A 164 28.12 31.60 -12.07
CA PRO A 164 26.75 32.04 -12.21
C PRO A 164 26.09 31.61 -13.54
N GLY A 165 26.85 31.62 -14.62
CA GLY A 165 26.37 31.24 -15.95
C GLY A 165 26.07 29.72 -16.07
N SER A 166 26.76 28.86 -15.30
CA SER A 166 26.53 27.42 -15.35
C SER A 166 25.33 26.97 -14.53
N VAL A 167 24.88 27.80 -13.56
CA VAL A 167 23.74 27.43 -12.65
C VAL A 167 22.46 28.21 -12.98
N LEU A 168 22.54 29.30 -13.75
CA LEU A 168 21.37 30.03 -14.20
C LEU A 168 20.75 29.31 -15.41
N ALA A 169 19.45 28.99 -15.30
CA ALA A 169 18.71 28.48 -16.44
C ALA A 169 18.59 29.55 -17.53
N ASP A 170 18.82 29.15 -18.77
CA ASP A 170 18.46 29.94 -19.93
C ASP A 170 16.93 29.95 -20.07
N PRO A 171 16.24 31.10 -19.94
CA PRO A 171 14.78 31.13 -20.01
C PRO A 171 14.25 30.68 -21.38
N GLU A 172 14.95 30.95 -22.48
CA GLU A 172 14.55 30.55 -23.83
C GLU A 172 14.69 29.01 -23.99
N ALA A 173 15.79 28.42 -23.54
CA ALA A 173 15.99 26.99 -23.53
C ALA A 173 14.97 26.29 -22.64
N ALA A 174 14.65 26.86 -21.46
CA ALA A 174 13.62 26.32 -20.55
C ALA A 174 12.23 26.34 -21.20
N MET A 175 11.86 27.40 -21.89
CA MET A 175 10.60 27.51 -22.64
C MET A 175 10.51 26.49 -23.79
N ASN A 176 11.63 26.20 -24.47
CA ASN A 176 11.66 25.18 -25.53
C ASN A 176 11.54 23.75 -25.01
N ILE A 177 11.95 23.50 -23.76
CA ILE A 177 11.81 22.19 -23.10
C ILE A 177 10.43 22.03 -22.47
N ALA A 178 9.80 23.14 -22.06
CA ALA A 178 8.48 23.12 -21.44
C ALA A 178 7.45 22.41 -22.35
N GLY A 179 6.78 21.41 -21.83
CA GLY A 179 5.82 20.61 -22.58
C GLY A 179 6.43 19.48 -23.43
N SER A 180 7.75 19.33 -23.52
CA SER A 180 8.38 18.23 -24.30
C SER A 180 7.99 16.84 -23.80
N GLY A 181 7.66 16.70 -22.51
CA GLY A 181 7.17 15.45 -21.90
C GLY A 181 5.69 15.17 -22.12
N ARG A 182 4.94 16.03 -22.84
CA ARG A 182 3.48 15.91 -22.97
C ARG A 182 3.05 14.53 -23.49
N ALA A 183 3.69 14.00 -24.50
CA ALA A 183 3.35 12.70 -25.07
C ALA A 183 3.49 11.54 -24.05
N VAL A 184 4.52 11.60 -23.19
CA VAL A 184 4.72 10.61 -22.12
C VAL A 184 3.61 10.74 -21.07
N VAL A 185 3.24 11.97 -20.69
CA VAL A 185 2.17 12.22 -19.72
C VAL A 185 0.82 11.77 -20.28
N ASP A 186 0.53 12.02 -21.56
CA ASP A 186 -0.68 11.56 -22.23
C ASP A 186 -0.75 10.03 -22.29
N ASP A 187 0.39 9.37 -22.48
CA ASP A 187 0.45 7.90 -22.47
C ASP A 187 0.23 7.34 -21.06
N ILE A 188 0.85 7.93 -20.05
CA ILE A 188 0.62 7.58 -18.63
C ILE A 188 -0.86 7.78 -18.28
N ALA A 189 -1.49 8.88 -18.69
CA ALA A 189 -2.89 9.15 -18.43
C ALA A 189 -3.82 8.07 -19.03
N ARG A 190 -3.52 7.65 -20.29
CA ARG A 190 -4.27 6.56 -20.96
C ARG A 190 -4.11 5.22 -20.26
N GLN A 191 -2.88 4.86 -19.88
CA GLN A 191 -2.59 3.59 -19.20
C GLN A 191 -3.14 3.55 -17.77
N ALA A 192 -3.13 4.67 -17.07
CA ALA A 192 -3.59 4.77 -15.70
C ALA A 192 -5.13 4.75 -15.58
N LEU A 193 -5.86 5.21 -16.59
CA LEU A 193 -7.32 5.30 -16.51
C LEU A 193 -7.95 3.95 -16.18
N THR A 194 -8.62 3.88 -15.03
CA THR A 194 -9.18 2.64 -14.47
C THR A 194 -10.70 2.71 -14.42
N LEU A 195 -11.38 1.70 -14.97
CA LEU A 195 -12.80 1.52 -14.77
C LEU A 195 -13.05 0.71 -13.49
N ILE A 196 -13.61 1.37 -12.48
CA ILE A 196 -13.92 0.76 -11.19
C ILE A 196 -15.28 0.05 -11.23
N TYR A 197 -16.25 0.67 -11.92
CA TYR A 197 -17.59 0.14 -12.07
C TYR A 197 -18.21 0.59 -13.42
N PRO A 198 -18.93 -0.29 -14.14
CA PRO A 198 -19.12 -1.71 -13.85
C PRO A 198 -17.81 -2.49 -13.97
N ASP A 199 -17.65 -3.53 -13.14
CA ASP A 199 -16.50 -4.42 -13.24
C ASP A 199 -16.56 -5.18 -14.57
N GLY A 200 -15.67 -4.82 -15.50
CA GLY A 200 -15.59 -5.44 -16.83
C GLY A 200 -15.26 -6.94 -16.84
N ARG A 201 -14.90 -7.50 -15.68
CA ARG A 201 -14.56 -8.93 -15.49
C ARG A 201 -15.73 -9.78 -15.06
N SER A 202 -16.77 -9.18 -14.48
CA SER A 202 -18.00 -9.90 -14.13
C SER A 202 -18.81 -10.18 -15.38
N ARG A 203 -18.35 -11.13 -16.19
CA ARG A 203 -19.08 -11.65 -17.38
C ARG A 203 -20.43 -12.29 -17.03
N THR A 204 -20.76 -12.39 -15.76
CA THR A 204 -22.00 -13.00 -15.25
C THR A 204 -23.05 -12.00 -14.80
N SER A 205 -22.73 -10.71 -14.65
CA SER A 205 -23.74 -9.70 -14.35
C SER A 205 -24.46 -9.31 -15.63
N GLN A 206 -25.58 -9.94 -15.86
CA GLN A 206 -26.58 -9.45 -16.82
C GLN A 206 -26.88 -7.98 -16.51
N GLY A 207 -26.46 -7.05 -17.37
CA GLY A 207 -27.12 -5.78 -17.48
C GLY A 207 -26.32 -4.50 -17.26
N SER A 208 -25.04 -4.53 -16.93
CA SER A 208 -24.29 -3.26 -16.84
C SER A 208 -23.31 -3.12 -18.00
N ALA A 209 -23.86 -2.92 -19.20
CA ALA A 209 -23.06 -2.40 -20.32
C ALA A 209 -22.67 -0.94 -20.00
N MET A 210 -21.45 -0.54 -20.34
CA MET A 210 -21.06 0.87 -20.31
C MET A 210 -22.14 1.72 -21.00
N PRO A 211 -22.54 2.86 -20.41
CA PRO A 211 -23.50 3.73 -21.10
C PRO A 211 -22.92 4.17 -22.44
N ALA A 212 -23.77 4.20 -23.46
CA ALA A 212 -23.39 4.79 -24.74
C ALA A 212 -22.96 6.25 -24.53
N PRO A 213 -22.03 6.79 -25.33
CA PRO A 213 -21.60 8.19 -25.21
C PRO A 213 -22.79 9.18 -25.24
N PRO A 214 -22.63 10.37 -24.62
CA PRO A 214 -23.67 11.41 -24.67
C PRO A 214 -24.07 11.77 -26.10
N ARG A 215 -25.37 11.89 -26.35
CA ARG A 215 -25.90 12.23 -27.63
C ARG A 215 -26.09 13.75 -27.77
N PRO A 216 -26.19 14.29 -29.00
CA PRO A 216 -26.34 15.73 -29.25
C PRO A 216 -27.59 16.37 -28.64
N ASP A 217 -28.64 15.59 -28.41
CA ASP A 217 -29.89 16.01 -27.79
C ASP A 217 -29.90 15.92 -26.26
N GLU A 218 -28.90 15.28 -25.64
CA GLU A 218 -28.81 15.09 -24.20
C GLU A 218 -28.15 16.28 -23.50
N THR A 219 -28.57 16.52 -22.26
CA THR A 219 -28.08 17.61 -21.40
C THR A 219 -27.11 17.06 -20.33
N LEU A 220 -25.96 17.70 -20.21
CA LEU A 220 -24.89 17.31 -19.28
C LEU A 220 -24.81 18.31 -18.13
N LEU A 221 -24.81 17.80 -16.91
CA LEU A 221 -24.47 18.57 -15.70
C LEU A 221 -23.19 18.04 -15.10
N VAL A 222 -22.15 18.87 -15.05
CA VAL A 222 -20.89 18.58 -14.36
C VAL A 222 -20.96 19.13 -12.94
N ILE A 223 -20.63 18.30 -11.96
CA ILE A 223 -20.58 18.69 -10.55
C ILE A 223 -19.16 18.52 -10.07
N SER A 224 -18.45 19.65 -9.93
CA SER A 224 -17.01 19.68 -9.67
C SER A 224 -16.71 19.98 -8.21
N GLU A 225 -15.71 19.28 -7.65
CA GLU A 225 -15.16 19.60 -6.33
C GLU A 225 -14.17 20.77 -6.45
N ALA A 226 -14.70 21.94 -6.80
CA ALA A 226 -13.95 23.19 -7.01
C ALA A 226 -13.63 23.86 -5.66
N ARG A 227 -12.89 23.15 -4.78
CA ARG A 227 -12.54 23.65 -3.45
C ARG A 227 -11.51 24.77 -3.53
N GLN A 228 -11.66 25.76 -2.64
CA GLN A 228 -10.68 26.82 -2.48
C GLN A 228 -9.49 26.31 -1.64
N VAL A 229 -8.30 26.51 -2.14
CA VAL A 229 -7.03 26.15 -1.46
C VAL A 229 -6.09 27.35 -1.43
N ARG A 230 -5.11 27.30 -0.53
CA ARG A 230 -4.04 28.29 -0.44
C ARG A 230 -2.75 27.63 0.02
N ASP A 231 -1.62 28.14 -0.44
CA ASP A 231 -0.32 27.56 -0.13
C ASP A 231 0.17 27.92 1.27
N CYS A 232 -0.24 29.11 1.79
CA CYS A 232 0.06 29.54 3.15
C CYS A 232 -1.13 30.28 3.76
N TYR A 233 -1.10 30.56 5.07
CA TYR A 233 -2.19 31.23 5.78
C TYR A 233 -2.55 32.58 5.16
N ASP A 234 -1.56 33.38 4.80
CA ASP A 234 -1.73 34.74 4.27
C ASP A 234 -1.69 34.77 2.72
N CYS A 235 -1.56 33.62 2.05
CA CYS A 235 -1.56 33.54 0.59
C CYS A 235 -2.98 33.72 0.03
N PRO A 236 -3.10 34.24 -1.20
CA PRO A 236 -4.39 34.29 -1.88
C PRO A 236 -4.92 32.87 -2.10
N THR A 237 -6.23 32.73 -2.03
CA THR A 237 -6.92 31.48 -2.37
C THR A 237 -7.02 31.31 -3.88
N TYR A 238 -7.03 30.05 -4.32
CA TYR A 238 -7.31 29.68 -5.70
C TYR A 238 -8.09 28.37 -5.75
N SER A 239 -8.85 28.15 -6.82
CA SER A 239 -9.58 26.91 -7.01
C SER A 239 -8.64 25.74 -7.28
N ALA A 240 -8.69 24.68 -6.48
CA ALA A 240 -7.90 23.47 -6.69
C ALA A 240 -8.22 22.80 -8.04
N LEU A 241 -9.47 22.95 -8.49
CA LEU A 241 -10.00 22.56 -9.80
C LEU A 241 -10.98 23.66 -10.24
N PRO A 242 -10.83 24.29 -11.40
CA PRO A 242 -11.83 25.18 -11.95
C PRO A 242 -13.18 24.44 -12.09
N VAL A 243 -14.28 25.10 -11.73
CA VAL A 243 -15.62 24.50 -11.73
C VAL A 243 -15.98 23.95 -13.11
N ASP A 244 -15.55 24.63 -14.15
CA ASP A 244 -15.84 24.32 -15.55
C ASP A 244 -14.72 23.55 -16.28
N ALA A 245 -13.66 23.10 -15.59
CA ALA A 245 -12.52 22.43 -16.21
C ALA A 245 -12.92 21.24 -17.12
N LEU A 246 -13.84 20.38 -16.64
CA LEU A 246 -14.35 19.27 -17.42
C LEU A 246 -15.27 19.76 -18.56
N GLN A 247 -16.13 20.74 -18.29
CA GLN A 247 -17.02 21.35 -19.30
C GLN A 247 -16.22 21.95 -20.45
N GLN A 248 -15.17 22.71 -20.15
CA GLN A 248 -14.29 23.32 -21.17
C GLN A 248 -13.57 22.26 -21.99
N THR A 249 -13.11 21.18 -21.35
CA THR A 249 -12.49 20.06 -22.05
C THR A 249 -13.48 19.35 -22.97
N ILE A 250 -14.71 19.11 -22.51
CA ILE A 250 -15.80 18.52 -23.33
C ILE A 250 -16.09 19.44 -24.53
N LEU A 251 -16.27 20.73 -24.32
CA LEU A 251 -16.57 21.67 -25.39
C LEU A 251 -15.41 21.84 -26.39
N ARG A 252 -14.18 21.79 -25.92
CA ARG A 252 -12.99 21.82 -26.79
C ARG A 252 -12.91 20.63 -27.73
N LEU A 253 -13.25 19.42 -27.23
CA LEU A 253 -13.14 18.18 -28.01
C LEU A 253 -14.42 17.86 -28.81
N TYR A 254 -15.57 18.07 -28.19
CA TYR A 254 -16.87 17.62 -28.69
C TYR A 254 -17.87 18.77 -28.92
N GLY A 255 -17.45 20.01 -28.67
CA GLY A 255 -18.24 21.21 -28.96
C GLY A 255 -18.24 21.60 -30.42
N PRO A 256 -18.81 22.79 -30.75
CA PRO A 256 -18.97 23.28 -32.13
C PRO A 256 -17.65 23.36 -32.92
N ASP A 257 -16.55 23.69 -32.26
CA ASP A 257 -15.22 23.78 -32.88
C ASP A 257 -14.50 22.42 -32.94
N GLY A 258 -15.06 21.39 -32.29
CA GLY A 258 -14.57 20.01 -32.30
C GLY A 258 -15.42 19.12 -33.19
N THR A 259 -16.01 18.05 -32.61
CA THR A 259 -16.88 17.12 -33.36
C THR A 259 -18.32 17.62 -33.56
N GLY A 260 -18.74 18.67 -32.82
CA GLY A 260 -20.10 19.20 -32.84
C GLY A 260 -21.13 18.31 -32.09
N GLN A 261 -20.68 17.36 -31.30
CA GLN A 261 -21.55 16.41 -30.57
C GLN A 261 -22.19 17.03 -29.32
N VAL A 262 -21.60 18.05 -28.73
CA VAL A 262 -22.11 18.74 -27.54
C VAL A 262 -22.37 20.22 -27.85
N SER A 263 -23.58 20.69 -27.60
CA SER A 263 -23.92 22.12 -27.70
C SER A 263 -23.63 22.84 -26.40
N PRO A 264 -23.06 24.07 -26.43
CA PRO A 264 -22.78 24.84 -25.24
C PRO A 264 -23.99 25.09 -24.32
N GLU A 265 -25.20 25.17 -24.91
CA GLU A 265 -26.45 25.38 -24.17
C GLU A 265 -26.91 24.11 -23.41
N ARG A 266 -26.33 22.96 -23.74
CA ARG A 266 -26.70 21.66 -23.15
C ARG A 266 -25.67 21.13 -22.15
N ILE A 267 -24.66 21.93 -21.78
CA ILE A 267 -23.73 21.57 -20.75
C ILE A 267 -23.59 22.70 -19.74
N SER A 268 -23.58 22.36 -18.47
CA SER A 268 -23.39 23.32 -17.39
C SER A 268 -22.59 22.70 -16.25
N SER A 269 -21.99 23.55 -15.44
CA SER A 269 -21.21 23.13 -14.27
C SER A 269 -21.72 23.78 -13.00
N ILE A 270 -21.65 23.05 -11.87
CA ILE A 270 -21.87 23.55 -10.53
C ILE A 270 -20.80 22.99 -9.58
N THR A 271 -20.65 23.59 -8.39
CA THR A 271 -19.70 23.12 -7.40
C THR A 271 -20.33 22.13 -6.41
N PHE A 272 -19.50 21.35 -5.72
CA PHE A 272 -19.93 20.53 -4.58
C PHE A 272 -20.57 21.38 -3.46
N ALA A 273 -20.06 22.58 -3.21
CA ALA A 273 -20.62 23.50 -2.23
C ALA A 273 -22.06 23.93 -2.59
N GLN A 274 -22.28 24.28 -3.88
CA GLN A 274 -23.63 24.62 -4.38
C GLN A 274 -24.59 23.43 -4.25
N LEU A 275 -24.16 22.23 -4.65
CA LEU A 275 -24.97 21.02 -4.49
C LEU A 275 -25.29 20.74 -3.03
N LYS A 276 -24.29 20.82 -2.13
CA LYS A 276 -24.48 20.55 -0.70
C LYS A 276 -25.44 21.54 -0.07
N SER A 277 -25.35 22.82 -0.43
CA SER A 277 -26.27 23.82 0.07
C SER A 277 -27.73 23.54 -0.31
N LEU A 278 -27.99 23.04 -1.52
CA LEU A 278 -29.31 22.55 -1.92
C LEU A 278 -29.78 21.36 -1.07
N LEU A 279 -28.89 20.37 -0.84
CA LEU A 279 -29.25 19.11 -0.15
C LEU A 279 -29.43 19.27 1.36
N THR A 280 -28.76 20.23 1.99
CA THR A 280 -28.76 20.46 3.43
C THR A 280 -29.51 21.71 3.85
N GLY A 281 -29.91 22.55 2.92
CA GLY A 281 -30.68 23.77 3.15
C GLY A 281 -32.03 23.45 3.82
N PRO A 282 -32.57 24.33 4.66
CA PRO A 282 -33.87 24.13 5.25
C PRO A 282 -34.93 24.13 4.14
N LEU A 283 -35.72 23.07 4.07
CA LEU A 283 -36.82 22.88 3.08
C LEU A 283 -37.86 23.99 3.10
N ASN A 284 -37.79 24.98 4.01
CA ASN A 284 -38.70 26.09 4.21
C ASN A 284 -38.02 27.41 4.66
N ALA A 285 -36.80 27.68 4.26
CA ALA A 285 -36.27 29.02 4.44
C ALA A 285 -36.91 29.92 3.41
N SER A 286 -37.98 30.64 3.82
CA SER A 286 -38.41 31.87 3.17
C SER A 286 -37.17 32.73 2.91
N VAL A 287 -37.00 33.14 1.66
CA VAL A 287 -35.88 33.95 1.15
C VAL A 287 -35.84 35.30 1.90
N GLU A 288 -35.29 35.29 3.10
CA GLU A 288 -34.92 36.53 3.81
C GLU A 288 -33.65 36.29 4.64
N THR A 289 -32.57 36.92 4.16
CA THR A 289 -31.39 37.29 4.93
C THR A 289 -30.43 36.20 5.44
N ALA A 290 -29.65 35.61 4.57
CA ALA A 290 -28.21 35.50 4.81
C ALA A 290 -27.49 36.23 3.68
N PRO A 291 -26.60 37.20 3.95
CA PRO A 291 -25.75 37.74 2.90
C PRO A 291 -24.92 36.59 2.32
N PRO A 292 -24.68 36.58 0.99
CA PRO A 292 -23.77 35.60 0.39
C PRO A 292 -22.45 35.67 1.15
N PRO A 293 -21.74 34.54 1.35
CA PRO A 293 -20.40 34.59 1.92
C PRO A 293 -19.58 35.55 1.05
N THR A 294 -19.08 36.61 1.68
CA THR A 294 -18.41 37.76 1.04
C THR A 294 -17.06 37.41 0.44
N ASP A 295 -16.68 36.15 0.42
CA ASP A 295 -15.34 35.67 0.06
C ASP A 295 -15.26 34.93 -1.26
N ALA A 296 -16.37 34.83 -1.99
CA ALA A 296 -16.45 34.21 -3.32
C ALA A 296 -16.48 35.27 -4.44
N GLU A 297 -15.47 36.12 -4.52
CA GLU A 297 -15.23 36.89 -5.76
C GLU A 297 -14.73 35.92 -6.82
N GLY A 298 -15.67 35.41 -7.64
CA GLY A 298 -15.32 34.62 -8.84
C GLY A 298 -16.32 33.56 -9.28
N GLU A 299 -17.09 32.95 -8.40
CA GLU A 299 -18.11 31.95 -8.80
C GLU A 299 -19.50 32.54 -8.53
N GLY A 300 -20.28 32.75 -9.60
CA GLY A 300 -21.61 33.32 -9.50
C GLY A 300 -22.49 32.50 -8.57
N TYR A 301 -23.13 33.17 -7.59
CA TYR A 301 -24.16 32.57 -6.75
C TYR A 301 -25.29 32.01 -7.62
N LEU A 302 -25.58 30.71 -7.49
CA LEU A 302 -26.75 30.09 -8.12
C LEU A 302 -27.81 29.83 -7.04
N PRO A 303 -29.06 30.32 -7.26
CA PRO A 303 -30.13 30.02 -6.33
C PRO A 303 -30.46 28.53 -6.29
N PRO A 304 -30.89 27.98 -5.16
CA PRO A 304 -31.19 26.54 -4.98
C PRO A 304 -32.19 26.02 -6.01
N GLU A 305 -33.17 26.80 -6.40
CA GLU A 305 -34.16 26.47 -7.44
C GLU A 305 -33.51 26.29 -8.81
N GLU A 306 -32.50 27.07 -9.15
CA GLU A 306 -31.76 26.93 -10.42
C GLU A 306 -30.90 25.68 -10.40
N ILE A 307 -30.22 25.37 -9.28
CA ILE A 307 -29.45 24.13 -9.10
C ILE A 307 -30.37 22.93 -9.24
N ALA A 308 -31.53 22.94 -8.59
CA ALA A 308 -32.53 21.88 -8.68
C ALA A 308 -33.05 21.72 -10.13
N ALA A 309 -33.30 22.82 -10.84
CA ALA A 309 -33.75 22.81 -12.24
C ALA A 309 -32.66 22.20 -13.16
N ARG A 310 -31.38 22.52 -12.96
CA ARG A 310 -30.28 21.94 -13.74
C ARG A 310 -30.16 20.43 -13.47
N ILE A 311 -30.28 19.99 -12.22
CA ILE A 311 -30.28 18.55 -11.87
C ILE A 311 -31.48 17.86 -12.53
N GLN A 312 -32.65 18.46 -12.52
CA GLN A 312 -33.85 17.87 -13.13
C GLN A 312 -33.78 17.78 -14.66
N ALA A 313 -33.19 18.80 -15.31
CA ALA A 313 -33.05 18.86 -16.77
C ALA A 313 -31.93 17.97 -17.31
N ALA A 314 -30.94 17.59 -16.47
CA ALA A 314 -29.82 16.81 -16.92
C ALA A 314 -30.17 15.36 -17.26
N ASP A 315 -29.71 14.85 -18.40
CA ASP A 315 -29.70 13.43 -18.76
C ASP A 315 -28.47 12.74 -18.18
N TRP A 316 -27.34 13.48 -18.12
CA TRP A 316 -26.08 13.05 -17.54
C TRP A 316 -25.71 13.92 -16.36
N ILE A 317 -25.34 13.27 -15.26
CA ILE A 317 -24.74 13.93 -14.08
C ILE A 317 -23.36 13.36 -13.87
N ILE A 318 -22.33 14.21 -14.03
CA ILE A 318 -20.94 13.81 -14.01
C ILE A 318 -20.26 14.46 -12.79
N PHE A 319 -19.83 13.65 -11.84
CA PHE A 319 -19.12 14.10 -10.65
C PHE A 319 -17.61 14.00 -10.82
N THR A 320 -16.88 15.03 -10.35
CA THR A 320 -15.42 15.05 -10.34
C THR A 320 -14.88 15.24 -8.91
N PRO A 321 -14.98 14.22 -8.02
CA PRO A 321 -14.43 14.31 -6.66
C PRO A 321 -12.90 14.31 -6.67
N LEU A 322 -12.29 15.12 -5.76
CA LEU A 322 -10.86 15.15 -5.50
C LEU A 322 -10.48 14.32 -4.27
N ASP A 323 -11.24 14.49 -3.17
CA ASP A 323 -10.92 13.88 -1.88
C ASP A 323 -12.15 13.92 -0.97
N LEU A 324 -12.34 12.93 -0.11
CA LEU A 324 -13.39 12.91 0.90
C LEU A 324 -12.79 13.19 2.29
N ASN A 325 -12.74 14.46 2.66
CA ASN A 325 -12.26 14.91 3.95
C ASN A 325 -13.07 16.08 4.48
N THR A 326 -14.20 15.79 5.10
CA THR A 326 -15.14 16.82 5.60
C THR A 326 -14.59 17.70 6.71
N VAL A 327 -13.53 17.28 7.40
CA VAL A 327 -12.84 18.10 8.40
C VAL A 327 -12.07 19.24 7.74
N ARG A 328 -11.37 18.94 6.64
CA ARG A 328 -10.54 19.90 5.89
C ARG A 328 -11.35 20.61 4.80
N TYR A 329 -12.26 19.87 4.17
CA TYR A 329 -13.08 20.33 3.04
C TYR A 329 -14.54 19.97 3.32
N PRO A 330 -15.30 20.85 3.98
CA PRO A 330 -16.65 20.54 4.48
C PRO A 330 -17.62 20.04 3.44
N ASP A 331 -17.45 20.44 2.16
CA ASP A 331 -18.37 20.09 1.08
C ASP A 331 -17.97 18.82 0.28
N SER A 332 -16.85 18.19 0.66
CA SER A 332 -16.32 17.01 -0.06
C SER A 332 -17.25 15.79 -0.04
N ASP A 333 -18.22 15.72 0.87
CA ASP A 333 -19.23 14.66 0.97
C ASP A 333 -20.49 14.90 0.14
N ALA A 334 -20.55 15.98 -0.66
CA ALA A 334 -21.75 16.32 -1.44
C ALA A 334 -22.21 15.18 -2.37
N LEU A 335 -21.28 14.44 -2.98
CA LEU A 335 -21.58 13.25 -3.79
C LEU A 335 -22.30 12.18 -2.96
N LYS A 336 -21.81 11.86 -1.77
CA LYS A 336 -22.43 10.84 -0.89
C LYS A 336 -23.82 11.26 -0.45
N LEU A 337 -23.99 12.53 -0.06
CA LEU A 337 -25.30 13.10 0.29
C LEU A 337 -26.28 13.05 -0.89
N PHE A 338 -25.82 13.38 -2.10
CA PHE A 338 -26.64 13.29 -3.31
C PHE A 338 -27.09 11.84 -3.55
N LEU A 339 -26.18 10.88 -3.54
CA LEU A 339 -26.50 9.46 -3.73
C LEU A 339 -27.43 8.91 -2.64
N ALA A 340 -27.34 9.44 -1.40
CA ALA A 340 -28.21 9.03 -0.30
C ALA A 340 -29.65 9.55 -0.47
N GLN A 341 -29.83 10.78 -0.97
CA GLN A 341 -31.12 11.48 -0.96
C GLN A 341 -31.88 11.40 -2.29
N SER A 342 -31.18 11.16 -3.41
CA SER A 342 -31.73 11.35 -4.77
C SER A 342 -32.26 10.06 -5.43
N GLY A 343 -32.63 9.03 -4.67
CA GLY A 343 -33.05 7.74 -5.19
C GLY A 343 -34.05 7.80 -6.38
N PRO A 344 -35.17 8.53 -6.29
CA PRO A 344 -36.11 8.64 -7.40
C PRO A 344 -35.56 9.42 -8.61
N VAL A 345 -34.70 10.43 -8.36
CA VAL A 345 -34.12 11.28 -9.43
C VAL A 345 -33.08 10.49 -10.25
N LEU A 346 -32.47 9.47 -9.68
CA LEU A 346 -31.41 8.68 -10.34
C LEU A 346 -31.93 7.67 -11.35
N LEU A 347 -33.24 7.34 -11.32
CA LEU A 347 -33.80 6.26 -12.15
C LEU A 347 -33.73 6.55 -13.67
N ASP A 348 -33.83 7.81 -14.05
CA ASP A 348 -33.87 8.23 -15.47
C ASP A 348 -32.60 8.97 -15.91
N LYS A 349 -31.55 9.03 -15.04
CA LYS A 349 -30.34 9.80 -15.29
C LYS A 349 -29.11 8.93 -15.32
N ARG A 350 -28.15 9.25 -16.18
CA ARG A 350 -26.85 8.58 -16.22
C ARG A 350 -25.88 9.28 -15.27
N VAL A 351 -25.63 8.65 -14.14
CA VAL A 351 -24.69 9.17 -13.13
C VAL A 351 -23.33 8.54 -13.33
N VAL A 352 -22.33 9.37 -13.59
CA VAL A 352 -20.94 8.97 -13.80
C VAL A 352 -20.03 9.68 -12.78
N VAL A 353 -19.08 8.97 -12.21
CA VAL A 353 -18.05 9.52 -11.34
C VAL A 353 -16.70 9.41 -12.02
N LEU A 354 -16.01 10.54 -12.14
CA LEU A 354 -14.62 10.63 -12.59
C LEU A 354 -13.77 11.02 -11.37
N GLY A 355 -13.32 10.03 -10.60
CA GLY A 355 -12.51 10.23 -9.39
C GLY A 355 -11.13 10.74 -9.77
N LEU A 356 -10.83 12.01 -9.44
CA LEU A 356 -9.55 12.65 -9.77
C LEU A 356 -8.43 12.30 -8.78
N ASN A 357 -8.65 11.27 -7.95
CA ASN A 357 -7.71 10.69 -7.00
C ASN A 357 -7.96 9.17 -6.91
N ALA A 358 -7.46 8.47 -5.88
CA ALA A 358 -7.67 7.04 -5.69
C ALA A 358 -9.13 6.69 -5.33
N PRO A 359 -9.63 5.48 -5.71
CA PRO A 359 -11.07 5.16 -5.68
C PRO A 359 -11.58 4.57 -4.35
N TYR A 360 -11.26 5.16 -3.21
CA TYR A 360 -11.62 4.59 -1.90
C TYR A 360 -12.71 5.38 -1.14
N TYR A 361 -13.56 6.14 -1.85
CA TYR A 361 -14.53 7.02 -1.20
C TYR A 361 -15.95 6.47 -1.12
N LEU A 362 -16.33 5.62 -2.06
CA LEU A 362 -17.69 5.12 -2.19
C LEU A 362 -17.81 3.68 -1.72
N ASP A 363 -18.89 3.38 -1.00
CA ASP A 363 -19.25 2.01 -0.61
C ASP A 363 -20.06 1.28 -1.70
N THR A 364 -20.32 -0.02 -1.50
CA THR A 364 -21.11 -0.85 -2.44
C THR A 364 -22.49 -0.28 -2.72
N THR A 365 -23.15 0.29 -1.72
CA THR A 365 -24.51 0.84 -1.88
C THR A 365 -24.50 2.10 -2.75
N GLU A 366 -23.47 2.90 -2.65
CA GLU A 366 -23.27 4.11 -3.42
C GLU A 366 -22.87 3.80 -4.86
N ILE A 367 -21.89 2.90 -5.04
CA ILE A 367 -21.39 2.48 -6.36
C ILE A 367 -22.50 1.86 -7.21
N ASN A 368 -23.37 1.04 -6.62
CA ASN A 368 -24.50 0.41 -7.34
C ASN A 368 -25.55 1.40 -7.87
N LYS A 369 -25.49 2.66 -7.47
CA LYS A 369 -26.36 3.74 -8.01
C LYS A 369 -25.74 4.46 -9.21
N LEU A 370 -24.49 4.15 -9.54
CA LEU A 370 -23.76 4.77 -10.64
C LEU A 370 -23.96 3.97 -11.95
N HIS A 371 -23.83 4.65 -13.07
CA HIS A 371 -23.74 4.02 -14.38
C HIS A 371 -22.28 3.71 -14.74
N ALA A 372 -21.34 4.57 -14.32
CA ALA A 372 -19.91 4.30 -14.41
C ALA A 372 -19.13 5.02 -13.30
N TYR A 373 -18.05 4.40 -12.86
CA TYR A 373 -17.07 5.00 -11.97
C TYR A 373 -15.68 4.78 -12.53
N TYR A 374 -15.05 5.85 -12.98
CA TYR A 374 -13.66 5.86 -13.41
C TYR A 374 -12.77 6.45 -12.34
N CYS A 375 -11.58 5.89 -12.17
CA CYS A 375 -10.50 6.50 -11.44
C CYS A 375 -9.49 7.10 -12.42
N VAL A 376 -9.26 8.40 -12.29
CA VAL A 376 -8.45 9.22 -13.20
C VAL A 376 -7.08 9.53 -12.59
N TYR A 377 -6.96 9.46 -11.25
CA TYR A 377 -5.76 9.65 -10.42
C TYR A 377 -5.12 11.04 -10.46
N SER A 378 -5.52 11.94 -11.34
CA SER A 378 -4.99 13.30 -11.39
C SER A 378 -6.02 14.30 -11.91
N LYS A 379 -5.93 15.53 -11.41
CA LYS A 379 -6.72 16.68 -11.88
C LYS A 379 -6.04 17.48 -13.00
N THR A 380 -4.88 17.04 -13.48
CA THR A 380 -4.16 17.75 -14.56
C THR A 380 -4.83 17.52 -15.90
N GLU A 381 -4.67 18.48 -16.81
CA GLU A 381 -5.36 18.50 -18.09
C GLU A 381 -5.23 17.20 -18.90
N PRO A 382 -4.06 16.54 -19.04
CA PRO A 382 -3.96 15.29 -19.80
C PRO A 382 -4.85 14.16 -19.25
N PHE A 383 -4.99 14.08 -17.94
CA PHE A 383 -5.81 13.07 -17.28
C PHE A 383 -7.31 13.38 -17.42
N ILE A 384 -7.70 14.65 -17.26
CA ILE A 384 -9.09 15.09 -17.51
C ILE A 384 -9.46 14.85 -18.97
N GLU A 385 -8.59 15.19 -19.93
CA GLU A 385 -8.82 14.92 -21.35
C GLU A 385 -9.00 13.44 -21.62
N THR A 386 -8.16 12.58 -21.04
CA THR A 386 -8.28 11.12 -21.19
C THR A 386 -9.61 10.61 -20.63
N ALA A 387 -10.05 11.11 -19.46
CA ALA A 387 -11.32 10.74 -18.86
C ALA A 387 -12.52 11.19 -19.73
N VAL A 388 -12.44 12.38 -20.29
CA VAL A 388 -13.45 12.88 -21.25
C VAL A 388 -13.50 12.01 -22.52
N ARG A 389 -12.35 11.66 -23.10
CA ARG A 389 -12.30 10.74 -24.25
C ARG A 389 -12.86 9.36 -23.95
N ALA A 390 -12.67 8.87 -22.73
CA ALA A 390 -13.27 7.61 -22.29
C ALA A 390 -14.81 7.72 -22.14
N LEU A 391 -15.31 8.84 -21.60
CA LEU A 391 -16.73 9.11 -21.51
C LEU A 391 -17.42 9.13 -22.89
N PHE A 392 -16.69 9.60 -23.92
CA PHE A 392 -17.16 9.60 -25.30
C PHE A 392 -16.77 8.37 -26.10
N GLY A 393 -16.19 7.35 -25.47
CA GLY A 393 -15.92 6.04 -26.08
C GLY A 393 -14.67 5.98 -26.98
N GLU A 394 -13.84 7.02 -27.00
CA GLU A 394 -12.60 7.06 -27.80
C GLU A 394 -11.43 6.32 -27.14
N VAL A 395 -11.44 6.23 -25.80
CA VAL A 395 -10.39 5.58 -25.00
C VAL A 395 -11.01 4.49 -24.14
N THR A 396 -10.42 3.32 -24.15
CA THR A 396 -10.77 2.22 -23.24
C THR A 396 -9.93 2.30 -21.98
N ALA A 397 -10.55 2.22 -20.81
CA ALA A 397 -9.86 2.14 -19.54
C ALA A 397 -9.17 0.77 -19.39
N GLY A 398 -7.86 0.74 -19.44
CA GLY A 398 -7.03 -0.48 -19.31
C GLY A 398 -6.27 -0.55 -18.00
N GLY A 399 -6.30 0.51 -17.18
CA GLY A 399 -5.63 0.55 -15.90
C GLY A 399 -6.31 -0.32 -14.84
N THR A 400 -5.57 -0.58 -13.76
CA THR A 400 -6.06 -1.31 -12.58
C THR A 400 -5.83 -0.50 -11.32
N SER A 401 -6.68 -0.69 -10.29
CA SER A 401 -6.55 0.10 -9.06
C SER A 401 -5.29 -0.30 -8.29
N PRO A 402 -4.43 0.67 -7.89
CA PRO A 402 -3.28 0.40 -7.03
C PRO A 402 -3.63 0.33 -5.53
N VAL A 403 -4.92 0.40 -5.19
CA VAL A 403 -5.44 0.34 -3.82
C VAL A 403 -6.66 -0.57 -3.76
N ASN A 404 -6.98 -1.05 -2.56
CA ASN A 404 -8.23 -1.77 -2.31
C ASN A 404 -9.44 -0.88 -2.61
N VAL A 405 -10.49 -1.46 -3.20
CA VAL A 405 -11.75 -0.78 -3.47
C VAL A 405 -12.88 -1.57 -2.81
N ASP A 406 -13.10 -1.29 -1.53
CA ASP A 406 -14.04 -2.04 -0.68
C ASP A 406 -15.45 -2.08 -1.27
N GLY A 407 -15.88 -0.99 -1.91
CA GLY A 407 -17.19 -0.89 -2.56
C GLY A 407 -17.43 -1.87 -3.71
N THR A 408 -16.39 -2.44 -4.32
CA THR A 408 -16.48 -3.46 -5.38
C THR A 408 -15.94 -4.82 -4.93
N GLY A 409 -15.40 -4.92 -3.72
CA GLY A 409 -14.71 -6.12 -3.25
C GLY A 409 -13.34 -6.35 -3.91
N TYR A 410 -12.76 -5.34 -4.54
CA TYR A 410 -11.44 -5.41 -5.13
C TYR A 410 -10.39 -5.41 -4.01
N ASP A 411 -9.73 -6.57 -3.82
CA ASP A 411 -8.62 -6.74 -2.88
C ASP A 411 -7.30 -6.81 -3.65
N LEU A 412 -6.39 -5.88 -3.34
CA LEU A 412 -5.13 -5.73 -4.07
C LEU A 412 -4.24 -6.98 -3.97
N VAL A 413 -4.20 -7.63 -2.80
CA VAL A 413 -3.37 -8.84 -2.60
C VAL A 413 -3.89 -9.98 -3.47
N ILE A 414 -5.21 -10.15 -3.52
CA ILE A 414 -5.84 -11.15 -4.38
C ILE A 414 -5.61 -10.81 -5.86
N GLN A 415 -5.78 -9.54 -6.23
CA GLN A 415 -5.67 -9.11 -7.63
C GLN A 415 -4.25 -9.22 -8.19
N LEU A 416 -3.24 -9.00 -7.35
CA LEU A 416 -1.82 -9.15 -7.72
C LEU A 416 -1.32 -10.61 -7.62
N SER A 417 -2.15 -11.54 -7.15
CA SER A 417 -1.79 -12.96 -7.13
C SER A 417 -1.86 -13.57 -8.53
N PRO A 418 -1.10 -14.67 -8.81
CA PRO A 418 -1.14 -15.35 -10.10
C PRO A 418 -2.56 -15.71 -10.52
N ASP A 419 -2.89 -15.43 -11.79
CA ASP A 419 -4.21 -15.70 -12.35
C ASP A 419 -4.44 -17.22 -12.46
N PRO A 420 -5.42 -17.81 -11.74
CA PRO A 420 -5.69 -19.24 -11.77
C PRO A 420 -6.11 -19.76 -13.16
N ASP A 421 -6.65 -18.88 -14.01
CA ASP A 421 -7.09 -19.22 -15.36
C ASP A 421 -5.93 -19.19 -16.38
N GLN A 422 -4.76 -18.65 -16.00
CA GLN A 422 -3.57 -18.66 -16.84
C GLN A 422 -2.88 -20.03 -16.82
N PRO A 423 -2.79 -20.75 -17.98
CA PRO A 423 -2.00 -21.97 -18.06
C PRO A 423 -0.50 -21.61 -18.04
N LEU A 424 0.23 -22.11 -17.06
CA LEU A 424 1.69 -21.96 -17.02
C LEU A 424 2.35 -22.93 -18.03
N ALA A 425 3.19 -22.41 -18.92
CA ALA A 425 3.95 -23.20 -19.87
C ALA A 425 5.42 -23.31 -19.42
N VAL A 426 5.82 -24.51 -18.99
CA VAL A 426 7.23 -24.81 -18.70
C VAL A 426 7.98 -25.05 -20.01
N ARG A 427 9.15 -24.45 -20.17
CA ARG A 427 10.00 -24.55 -21.35
C ARG A 427 11.44 -24.84 -20.97
N LEU A 428 12.17 -25.50 -21.87
CA LEU A 428 13.62 -25.60 -21.75
C LEU A 428 14.25 -24.22 -22.00
N LEU A 429 15.25 -23.89 -21.22
CA LEU A 429 16.05 -22.67 -21.40
C LEU A 429 17.35 -22.96 -22.19
N GLU A 430 17.74 -24.24 -22.28
CA GLU A 430 18.91 -24.70 -23.00
C GLU A 430 18.55 -25.95 -23.81
N ASP A 431 19.10 -26.09 -25.02
CA ASP A 431 18.87 -27.25 -25.82
C ASP A 431 19.55 -28.48 -25.20
N LEU A 432 18.85 -29.62 -25.20
CA LEU A 432 19.40 -30.88 -24.76
C LEU A 432 20.03 -31.64 -25.94
N PRO A 433 21.05 -32.48 -25.70
CA PRO A 433 21.55 -33.39 -26.70
C PRO A 433 20.42 -34.27 -27.29
N GLU A 434 20.55 -34.70 -28.52
CA GLU A 434 19.52 -35.51 -29.23
C GLU A 434 19.17 -36.82 -28.49
N ASN A 435 20.15 -37.42 -27.77
CA ASN A 435 19.98 -38.60 -26.94
C ASN A 435 20.67 -38.38 -25.58
N PRO A 436 20.07 -37.64 -24.68
CA PRO A 436 20.68 -37.34 -23.41
C PRO A 436 20.78 -38.58 -22.52
N LEU A 437 21.99 -38.86 -22.03
CA LEU A 437 22.28 -40.01 -21.13
C LEU A 437 22.25 -39.55 -19.67
N PRO A 438 21.73 -40.38 -18.73
CA PRO A 438 21.69 -40.03 -17.32
C PRO A 438 23.11 -39.98 -16.70
N PRO A 439 23.38 -39.10 -15.74
CA PRO A 439 22.48 -38.04 -15.23
C PRO A 439 22.42 -36.84 -16.20
N VAL A 440 21.20 -36.33 -16.48
CA VAL A 440 20.98 -35.16 -17.34
C VAL A 440 20.60 -33.96 -16.48
N THR A 441 21.32 -32.85 -16.62
CA THR A 441 20.93 -31.58 -16.05
C THR A 441 20.02 -30.83 -17.01
N VAL A 442 18.86 -30.37 -16.54
CA VAL A 442 17.83 -29.68 -17.31
C VAL A 442 17.56 -28.35 -16.67
N ARG A 443 17.74 -27.28 -17.44
CA ARG A 443 17.36 -25.92 -17.01
C ARG A 443 16.03 -25.55 -17.63
N VAL A 444 15.06 -25.22 -16.81
CA VAL A 444 13.70 -24.91 -17.23
C VAL A 444 13.27 -23.54 -16.74
N GLY A 445 12.37 -22.90 -17.46
CA GLY A 445 11.78 -21.63 -17.07
C GLY A 445 10.28 -21.63 -17.32
N VAL A 446 9.58 -20.80 -16.59
CA VAL A 446 8.16 -20.53 -16.75
C VAL A 446 7.89 -19.03 -16.74
N GLY A 447 6.94 -18.59 -17.52
CA GLY A 447 6.49 -17.20 -17.57
C GLY A 447 6.32 -16.69 -19.03
N PRO A 448 5.85 -15.44 -19.17
CA PRO A 448 5.50 -14.52 -18.07
C PRO A 448 4.30 -15.01 -17.26
N VAL A 449 4.41 -14.96 -15.93
CA VAL A 449 3.28 -15.19 -15.02
C VAL A 449 2.52 -13.87 -14.88
N LEU A 450 1.21 -13.91 -15.12
CA LEU A 450 0.34 -12.76 -15.04
C LEU A 450 -0.50 -12.82 -13.75
N ASP A 451 -0.82 -11.65 -13.23
CA ASP A 451 -1.77 -11.50 -12.14
C ASP A 451 -3.23 -11.54 -12.65
N ARG A 452 -4.18 -11.51 -11.73
CA ARG A 452 -5.62 -11.49 -12.08
C ARG A 452 -6.05 -10.23 -12.84
N ASN A 453 -5.19 -9.23 -12.94
CA ASN A 453 -5.40 -8.03 -13.76
C ASN A 453 -4.85 -8.19 -15.19
N GLY A 454 -4.16 -9.28 -15.48
CA GLY A 454 -3.49 -9.52 -16.78
C GLY A 454 -2.16 -8.78 -16.91
N HIS A 455 -1.60 -8.26 -15.81
CA HIS A 455 -0.27 -7.68 -15.75
C HIS A 455 0.74 -8.70 -15.20
N LEU A 456 2.03 -8.40 -15.33
CA LEU A 456 3.05 -9.23 -14.70
C LEU A 456 2.85 -9.26 -13.19
N VAL A 457 2.96 -10.45 -12.58
CA VAL A 457 2.96 -10.56 -11.12
C VAL A 457 4.11 -9.75 -10.52
N PRO A 458 3.98 -9.26 -9.26
CA PRO A 458 5.09 -8.61 -8.57
C PRO A 458 6.33 -9.49 -8.52
N ASP A 459 7.51 -8.86 -8.65
CA ASP A 459 8.78 -9.55 -8.45
C ASP A 459 8.84 -10.15 -7.04
N GLY A 460 9.41 -11.35 -6.93
CA GLY A 460 9.40 -12.11 -5.68
C GLY A 460 8.19 -13.04 -5.53
N THR A 461 7.27 -13.11 -6.50
CA THR A 461 6.17 -14.09 -6.49
C THR A 461 6.74 -15.50 -6.62
N THR A 462 6.35 -16.40 -5.71
CA THR A 462 6.89 -17.75 -5.62
C THR A 462 6.39 -18.64 -6.76
N ILE A 463 7.30 -19.37 -7.38
CA ILE A 463 7.02 -20.45 -8.33
C ILE A 463 7.61 -21.75 -7.79
N THR A 464 6.83 -22.82 -7.80
CA THR A 464 7.27 -24.17 -7.46
C THR A 464 7.27 -25.03 -8.69
N PHE A 465 8.39 -25.68 -8.98
CA PHE A 465 8.55 -26.65 -10.05
C PHE A 465 8.60 -28.05 -9.47
N ALA A 466 8.00 -29.02 -10.15
CA ALA A 466 8.06 -30.42 -9.79
C ALA A 466 8.47 -31.27 -11.00
N ALA A 467 9.48 -32.11 -10.83
CA ALA A 467 9.90 -33.09 -11.81
C ALA A 467 9.53 -34.50 -11.32
N SER A 468 8.99 -35.34 -12.22
CA SER A 468 8.63 -36.73 -11.92
C SER A 468 8.86 -37.59 -13.16
N TYR A 469 9.05 -38.91 -13.01
CA TYR A 469 9.02 -39.85 -14.12
C TYR A 469 7.61 -40.41 -14.33
N ARG A 470 7.17 -40.49 -15.58
CA ARG A 470 5.84 -41.03 -15.94
C ARG A 470 5.57 -42.43 -15.42
N SER A 471 6.64 -43.24 -15.27
CA SER A 471 6.56 -44.63 -14.81
C SER A 471 6.61 -44.84 -13.29
N GLY A 472 6.76 -43.80 -12.48
CA GLY A 472 6.93 -43.88 -11.02
C GLY A 472 6.04 -42.93 -10.26
N GLY A 473 5.63 -43.29 -9.05
CA GLY A 473 4.69 -42.49 -8.24
C GLY A 473 5.33 -41.32 -7.49
N GLY A 474 4.78 -40.14 -7.66
CA GLY A 474 5.12 -38.91 -6.93
C GLY A 474 6.28 -38.09 -7.50
N PRO A 475 6.46 -36.84 -7.06
CA PRO A 475 7.52 -35.98 -7.52
C PRO A 475 8.89 -36.51 -7.07
N MET A 476 9.82 -36.65 -8.05
CA MET A 476 11.21 -37.02 -7.81
C MET A 476 12.00 -35.86 -7.20
N ALA A 477 11.75 -34.65 -7.67
CA ALA A 477 12.43 -33.43 -7.25
C ALA A 477 11.48 -32.23 -7.26
N LEU A 478 11.66 -31.35 -6.29
CA LEU A 478 11.00 -30.06 -6.21
C LEU A 478 12.06 -28.97 -6.22
N ALA A 479 11.76 -27.87 -6.91
CA ALA A 479 12.56 -26.66 -6.90
C ALA A 479 11.62 -25.46 -6.73
N THR A 480 12.09 -24.44 -6.03
CA THR A 480 11.32 -23.22 -5.82
C THR A 480 12.18 -22.04 -6.23
N ASP A 481 11.58 -21.10 -6.93
CA ASP A 481 12.19 -19.84 -7.34
C ASP A 481 11.21 -18.69 -7.12
N THR A 482 11.67 -17.47 -7.32
CA THR A 482 10.85 -16.26 -7.26
C THR A 482 10.92 -15.52 -8.60
N THR A 483 9.80 -14.91 -8.99
CA THR A 483 9.74 -14.19 -10.28
C THR A 483 10.60 -12.94 -10.29
N VAL A 484 11.24 -12.70 -11.44
CA VAL A 484 11.79 -11.41 -11.84
C VAL A 484 11.23 -11.09 -13.23
N GLY A 485 10.53 -9.97 -13.37
CA GLY A 485 9.81 -9.65 -14.60
C GLY A 485 8.75 -10.70 -14.99
N GLY A 486 8.14 -11.36 -14.00
CA GLY A 486 7.17 -12.42 -14.19
C GLY A 486 7.76 -13.78 -14.62
N ILE A 487 9.08 -13.94 -14.64
CA ILE A 487 9.75 -15.18 -15.06
C ILE A 487 10.41 -15.85 -13.86
N GLY A 488 10.31 -17.17 -13.76
CA GLY A 488 11.08 -17.96 -12.79
C GLY A 488 11.73 -19.16 -13.46
N GLU A 489 12.81 -19.66 -12.87
CA GLU A 489 13.67 -20.69 -13.43
C GLU A 489 13.95 -21.81 -12.41
N ALA A 490 14.27 -23.00 -12.90
CA ALA A 490 14.72 -24.12 -12.08
C ALA A 490 15.73 -25.00 -12.80
N ILE A 491 16.56 -25.69 -12.02
CA ILE A 491 17.52 -26.66 -12.52
C ILE A 491 17.21 -28.01 -11.90
N PHE A 492 17.07 -29.05 -12.75
CA PHE A 492 16.87 -30.43 -12.31
C PHE A 492 18.00 -31.32 -12.81
N THR A 493 18.40 -32.28 -11.99
CA THR A 493 19.23 -33.40 -12.41
C THR A 493 18.34 -34.63 -12.49
N LEU A 494 18.23 -35.21 -13.70
CA LEU A 494 17.46 -36.41 -13.99
C LEU A 494 18.41 -37.63 -13.94
N PRO A 495 18.35 -38.44 -12.86
CA PRO A 495 19.35 -39.49 -12.61
C PRO A 495 19.12 -40.77 -13.42
N ASP A 496 17.89 -41.03 -13.83
CA ASP A 496 17.49 -42.30 -14.41
C ASP A 496 17.02 -42.15 -15.87
N PRO A 497 17.17 -43.21 -16.72
CA PRO A 497 16.57 -43.22 -18.05
C PRO A 497 15.04 -43.32 -17.95
N GLY A 498 14.34 -42.63 -18.87
CA GLY A 498 12.89 -42.63 -18.92
C GLY A 498 12.30 -41.32 -19.42
N LEU A 499 10.98 -41.21 -19.39
CA LEU A 499 10.26 -40.00 -19.72
C LEU A 499 9.99 -39.21 -18.46
N ALA A 500 10.69 -38.10 -18.26
CA ALA A 500 10.48 -37.18 -17.19
C ALA A 500 9.41 -36.11 -17.57
N GLU A 501 8.57 -35.77 -16.64
CA GLU A 501 7.54 -34.75 -16.73
C GLU A 501 7.87 -33.62 -15.74
N ILE A 502 7.93 -32.38 -16.21
CA ILE A 502 8.19 -31.21 -15.38
C ILE A 502 6.98 -30.26 -15.46
N VAL A 503 6.44 -29.90 -14.32
CA VAL A 503 5.31 -28.97 -14.15
C VAL A 503 5.71 -27.81 -13.26
N ALA A 504 4.97 -26.70 -13.33
CA ALA A 504 5.14 -25.55 -12.45
C ALA A 504 3.81 -25.11 -11.89
N GLN A 505 3.86 -24.50 -10.70
CA GLN A 505 2.74 -23.89 -9.99
C GLN A 505 3.17 -22.56 -9.39
N SER A 506 2.33 -21.53 -9.53
CA SER A 506 2.47 -20.25 -8.84
C SER A 506 1.11 -19.83 -8.29
N GLY A 507 0.99 -19.77 -6.97
CA GLY A 507 -0.33 -19.60 -6.33
C GLY A 507 -1.32 -20.67 -6.79
N GLU A 508 -2.44 -20.24 -7.39
CA GLU A 508 -3.46 -21.13 -7.97
C GLU A 508 -3.22 -21.45 -9.44
N ALA A 509 -2.35 -20.71 -10.14
CA ALA A 509 -1.97 -20.99 -11.52
C ALA A 509 -1.11 -22.24 -11.64
N THR A 510 -1.41 -23.13 -12.61
CA THR A 510 -0.71 -24.41 -12.77
C THR A 510 -0.41 -24.73 -14.23
N SER A 511 0.58 -25.58 -14.44
CA SER A 511 0.86 -26.13 -15.78
C SER A 511 -0.23 -27.12 -16.21
N GLN A 512 -0.97 -26.78 -17.24
CA GLN A 512 -1.97 -27.69 -17.82
C GLN A 512 -1.32 -28.82 -18.65
N ARG A 513 -0.11 -28.60 -19.15
CA ARG A 513 0.68 -29.59 -19.90
C ARG A 513 2.10 -29.65 -19.33
N PRO A 514 2.58 -30.83 -18.93
CA PRO A 514 3.94 -30.99 -18.48
C PRO A 514 4.94 -30.79 -19.64
N LEU A 515 6.11 -30.26 -19.31
CA LEU A 515 7.27 -30.39 -20.22
C LEU A 515 7.77 -31.84 -20.18
N LEU A 516 7.90 -32.45 -21.31
CA LEU A 516 8.38 -33.83 -21.45
C LEU A 516 9.86 -33.86 -21.83
N VAL A 517 10.67 -34.56 -21.04
CA VAL A 517 12.09 -34.75 -21.26
C VAL A 517 12.39 -36.26 -21.32
N THR A 518 12.86 -36.74 -22.50
CA THR A 518 13.24 -38.15 -22.67
C THR A 518 14.72 -38.32 -22.32
N VAL A 519 15.03 -39.13 -21.32
CA VAL A 519 16.39 -39.53 -20.95
C VAL A 519 16.65 -40.93 -21.49
N THR A 520 17.62 -41.06 -22.38
CA THR A 520 17.93 -42.31 -23.09
C THR A 520 18.64 -43.31 -22.19
N ALA A 521 18.28 -44.57 -22.24
CA ALA A 521 19.03 -45.61 -21.52
C ALA A 521 20.44 -45.77 -22.09
N PRO A 522 21.46 -45.88 -21.24
CA PRO A 522 22.80 -46.21 -21.74
C PRO A 522 22.78 -47.54 -22.49
N PRO A 523 23.61 -47.67 -23.57
CA PRO A 523 23.65 -48.92 -24.35
C PRO A 523 24.00 -50.07 -23.42
N THR A 524 23.20 -51.13 -23.48
CA THR A 524 23.47 -52.37 -22.75
C THR A 524 24.84 -52.90 -23.22
N PRO A 525 25.80 -53.16 -22.32
CA PRO A 525 27.09 -53.69 -22.75
C PRO A 525 26.87 -55.01 -23.49
N THR A 526 27.30 -55.07 -24.73
CA THR A 526 27.31 -56.33 -25.51
C THR A 526 28.11 -57.34 -24.72
N PRO A 527 27.60 -58.55 -24.44
CA PRO A 527 28.35 -59.54 -23.69
C PRO A 527 29.65 -59.84 -24.48
N THR A 528 30.79 -59.45 -23.92
CA THR A 528 32.12 -59.84 -24.46
C THR A 528 32.18 -61.33 -24.30
N THR A 529 32.27 -62.04 -25.43
CA THR A 529 32.49 -63.50 -25.44
C THR A 529 33.78 -63.79 -24.69
N THR A 530 33.65 -64.38 -23.50
CA THR A 530 34.79 -64.84 -22.71
C THR A 530 35.56 -65.90 -23.55
N PRO A 531 36.86 -65.69 -23.82
CA PRO A 531 37.61 -66.73 -24.52
C PRO A 531 37.69 -67.98 -23.67
N THR A 532 37.34 -69.13 -24.23
CA THR A 532 37.40 -70.44 -23.58
C THR A 532 38.87 -70.69 -23.10
N PRO A 533 39.07 -71.04 -21.81
CA PRO A 533 40.40 -71.22 -21.28
C PRO A 533 41.02 -72.53 -21.87
N THR A 534 42.20 -72.37 -22.50
CA THR A 534 43.06 -73.48 -22.91
C THR A 534 43.65 -74.12 -21.63
N PRO A 535 43.64 -75.47 -21.51
CA PRO A 535 44.12 -76.12 -20.29
C PRO A 535 45.64 -75.99 -20.21
N THR A 536 46.20 -75.25 -19.24
CA THR A 536 47.61 -75.20 -18.93
C THR A 536 47.91 -76.14 -17.74
N VAL A 537 48.87 -76.99 -17.95
CA VAL A 537 49.40 -78.01 -17.03
C VAL A 537 49.99 -77.30 -15.76
N ALA A 538 49.64 -77.81 -14.60
CA ALA A 538 50.12 -77.33 -13.32
C ALA A 538 51.59 -77.71 -13.07
N PRO A 539 52.41 -76.80 -12.51
CA PRO A 539 53.63 -77.14 -11.76
C PRO A 539 53.39 -77.20 -10.26
N SER A 540 54.06 -78.15 -9.63
CA SER A 540 54.05 -78.52 -8.19
C SER A 540 54.48 -77.38 -7.25
N PRO A 541 54.07 -77.48 -5.97
CA PRO A 541 54.21 -76.37 -5.01
C PRO A 541 55.62 -76.29 -4.44
N THR A 542 56.13 -75.03 -4.31
CA THR A 542 57.30 -74.70 -3.46
C THR A 542 56.89 -73.81 -2.39
N SER A 543 57.10 -74.22 -1.14
CA SER A 543 56.90 -73.51 0.09
C SER A 543 57.89 -72.33 0.22
N SER A 544 57.45 -71.12 0.55
CA SER A 544 58.30 -70.18 1.28
C SER A 544 57.55 -69.05 1.95
N ALA A 545 57.75 -68.99 3.25
CA ALA A 545 57.92 -67.90 4.21
C ALA A 545 56.99 -66.68 4.13
N THR A 546 56.24 -66.53 5.20
CA THR A 546 55.55 -65.37 5.67
C THR A 546 56.52 -64.26 6.09
N PRO A 547 56.36 -62.99 5.74
CA PRO A 547 56.86 -61.87 6.52
C PRO A 547 55.74 -61.14 7.28
N SER A 548 56.11 -60.82 8.51
CA SER A 548 55.36 -60.12 9.54
C SER A 548 54.92 -58.71 9.14
N PRO A 549 53.81 -58.17 9.65
CA PRO A 549 53.33 -56.85 9.25
C PRO A 549 54.10 -55.73 9.93
N THR A 550 54.57 -54.78 9.14
CA THR A 550 55.15 -53.51 9.61
C THR A 550 54.02 -52.53 9.83
N LEU A 551 53.95 -52.02 11.07
CA LEU A 551 53.03 -50.97 11.46
C LEU A 551 53.40 -49.65 10.76
N THR A 552 52.49 -49.08 9.99
CA THR A 552 52.60 -47.72 9.46
C THR A 552 51.87 -46.77 10.40
N PRO A 553 52.45 -45.61 10.73
CA PRO A 553 51.84 -44.68 11.71
C PRO A 553 50.63 -43.98 11.13
N MET A 554 49.59 -43.90 11.97
CA MET A 554 48.32 -43.23 11.72
C MET A 554 48.53 -41.72 11.64
N PRO A 555 47.99 -40.99 10.65
CA PRO A 555 47.98 -39.55 10.63
C PRO A 555 46.97 -38.99 11.65
N THR A 556 47.41 -37.97 12.38
CA THR A 556 46.66 -37.17 13.36
C THR A 556 45.41 -36.56 12.69
N PRO A 557 44.23 -36.65 13.29
CA PRO A 557 43.03 -36.02 12.72
C PRO A 557 43.09 -34.51 12.88
N THR A 558 43.04 -33.81 11.75
CA THR A 558 42.74 -32.40 11.69
C THR A 558 41.25 -32.20 12.07
N ALA A 559 40.98 -31.35 13.04
CA ALA A 559 39.65 -31.03 13.50
C ALA A 559 38.84 -30.37 12.36
N THR A 560 37.94 -31.14 11.76
CA THR A 560 36.90 -30.63 10.87
C THR A 560 35.72 -30.23 11.75
N SER A 561 35.36 -28.96 11.71
CA SER A 561 34.16 -28.42 12.35
C SER A 561 32.93 -29.14 11.82
N THR A 562 32.28 -29.88 12.66
CA THR A 562 30.99 -30.53 12.41
C THR A 562 29.90 -29.46 12.21
N PRO A 563 29.09 -29.49 11.15
CA PRO A 563 27.88 -28.66 11.08
C PRO A 563 26.94 -29.11 12.20
N VAL A 564 26.45 -28.14 12.95
CA VAL A 564 25.41 -28.31 13.96
C VAL A 564 24.15 -28.79 13.25
N PRO A 565 23.55 -29.93 13.62
CA PRO A 565 22.26 -30.33 13.07
C PRO A 565 21.16 -29.35 13.49
N PRO A 566 20.12 -29.13 12.67
CA PRO A 566 19.00 -28.31 13.09
C PRO A 566 18.38 -28.91 14.34
N LYS A 567 18.20 -28.04 15.32
CA LYS A 567 17.60 -28.35 16.60
C LYS A 567 16.16 -28.83 16.33
N ASP A 568 15.90 -30.10 16.57
CA ASP A 568 14.56 -30.61 16.73
C ASP A 568 13.78 -29.67 17.66
N MET A 569 12.60 -29.22 17.20
CA MET A 569 11.63 -28.57 18.06
C MET A 569 11.07 -29.59 19.04
N GLY A 570 11.91 -29.92 20.02
CA GLY A 570 11.47 -30.61 21.24
C GLY A 570 10.49 -29.71 21.97
N ALA A 571 9.35 -30.25 22.29
CA ALA A 571 8.30 -29.64 23.06
C ALA A 571 8.89 -28.85 24.24
N ASP A 572 8.78 -27.53 24.18
CA ASP A 572 9.12 -26.63 25.28
C ASP A 572 8.08 -26.83 26.38
N ARG A 573 8.49 -27.50 27.46
CA ARG A 573 7.71 -27.60 28.69
C ARG A 573 7.88 -26.29 29.44
N GLY A 574 6.87 -25.41 29.29
CA GLY A 574 6.48 -24.51 30.36
C GLY A 574 7.46 -23.40 30.76
N SER A 575 7.55 -22.36 29.97
CA SER A 575 7.56 -21.02 30.51
C SER A 575 6.13 -20.48 30.40
N GLY A 576 5.48 -20.19 31.54
CA GLY A 576 4.10 -19.71 31.62
C GLY A 576 3.95 -18.27 31.06
N GLY A 577 4.26 -18.07 29.80
CA GLY A 577 3.99 -16.84 29.09
C GLY A 577 2.49 -16.69 28.90
N LEU A 578 1.91 -15.58 29.38
CA LEU A 578 0.49 -15.24 29.17
C LEU A 578 0.21 -15.18 27.67
N ARG A 579 -0.85 -15.85 27.21
CA ARG A 579 -1.33 -15.71 25.83
C ARG A 579 -1.66 -14.25 25.54
N PRO A 580 -1.16 -13.66 24.45
CA PRO A 580 -1.56 -12.31 24.05
C PRO A 580 -3.06 -12.26 23.79
N VAL A 581 -3.73 -11.20 24.23
CA VAL A 581 -5.14 -10.95 23.98
C VAL A 581 -5.28 -10.50 22.52
N ASP A 582 -6.15 -11.17 21.76
CA ASP A 582 -6.36 -10.91 20.33
C ASP A 582 -7.68 -10.18 20.02
N GLY A 583 -7.89 -9.82 18.75
CA GLY A 583 -9.10 -9.12 18.31
C GLY A 583 -10.39 -9.93 18.50
N LEU A 584 -10.31 -11.27 18.51
CA LEU A 584 -11.47 -12.13 18.76
C LEU A 584 -11.85 -12.14 20.25
N ASP A 585 -10.88 -11.98 21.15
CA ASP A 585 -11.15 -11.82 22.59
C ASP A 585 -11.91 -10.49 22.84
N LEU A 586 -11.53 -9.43 22.13
CA LEU A 586 -12.23 -8.15 22.17
C LEU A 586 -13.68 -8.26 21.65
N LEU A 587 -13.87 -8.92 20.51
CA LEU A 587 -15.20 -9.19 19.95
C LEU A 587 -16.08 -10.00 20.87
N ALA A 588 -15.52 -11.03 21.53
CA ALA A 588 -16.25 -11.84 22.52
C ALA A 588 -16.67 -10.99 23.72
N ALA A 589 -15.78 -10.10 24.21
CA ALA A 589 -16.09 -9.19 25.31
C ALA A 589 -17.19 -8.18 24.95
N LEU A 590 -17.11 -7.58 23.77
CA LEU A 590 -18.10 -6.61 23.26
C LEU A 590 -19.47 -7.24 23.06
N SER A 591 -19.53 -8.45 22.48
CA SER A 591 -20.78 -9.20 22.30
C SER A 591 -21.43 -9.57 23.62
N ALA A 592 -20.64 -10.00 24.60
CA ALA A 592 -21.12 -10.31 25.95
C ALA A 592 -21.60 -9.06 26.71
N THR A 593 -20.92 -7.93 26.52
CA THR A 593 -21.32 -6.63 27.09
C THR A 593 -22.65 -6.14 26.49
N LEU A 594 -22.85 -6.28 25.20
CA LEU A 594 -24.11 -5.98 24.52
C LEU A 594 -25.26 -6.84 25.07
N LEU A 595 -25.01 -8.13 25.21
CA LEU A 595 -26.00 -9.08 25.78
C LEU A 595 -26.34 -8.70 27.23
N ALA A 596 -25.35 -8.32 28.06
CA ALA A 596 -25.57 -7.85 29.41
C ALA A 596 -26.46 -6.58 29.43
N GLY A 597 -26.24 -5.68 28.47
CA GLY A 597 -27.07 -4.48 28.27
C GLY A 597 -28.52 -4.81 27.94
N ILE A 598 -28.76 -5.75 27.03
CA ILE A 598 -30.10 -6.21 26.63
C ILE A 598 -30.82 -6.88 27.83
N VAL A 599 -30.13 -7.80 28.53
CA VAL A 599 -30.68 -8.50 29.69
C VAL A 599 -30.98 -7.52 30.82
N GLY A 600 -30.05 -6.62 31.14
CA GLY A 600 -30.24 -5.59 32.18
C GLY A 600 -31.37 -4.62 31.84
N PHE A 601 -31.54 -4.25 30.58
CA PHE A 601 -32.65 -3.44 30.09
C PHE A 601 -34.00 -4.19 30.26
N SER A 602 -34.06 -5.44 29.87
CA SER A 602 -35.27 -6.28 29.95
C SER A 602 -35.73 -6.53 31.38
N ILE A 603 -34.82 -6.79 32.32
CA ILE A 603 -35.12 -7.03 33.75
C ILE A 603 -35.63 -5.76 34.42
N ARG A 604 -35.22 -4.58 33.97
CA ARG A 604 -35.57 -3.30 34.59
C ARG A 604 -36.72 -2.53 33.92
N GLN A 605 -37.39 -3.09 32.94
CA GLN A 605 -38.59 -2.51 32.32
C GLN A 605 -39.75 -2.49 33.35
N ARG A 606 -40.00 -1.31 33.97
CA ARG A 606 -41.23 -1.00 34.67
C ARG A 606 -42.02 0.04 33.87
N PRO A 607 -43.37 -0.06 33.82
CA PRO A 607 -44.22 0.90 33.09
C PRO A 607 -44.17 2.27 33.78
N GLY A 608 -43.56 3.23 33.14
CA GLY A 608 -43.45 4.63 33.60
C GLY A 608 -42.27 5.28 32.86
N GLY A 609 -42.57 6.27 32.03
CA GLY A 609 -41.64 6.92 31.09
C GLY A 609 -40.34 7.41 31.78
N ARG A 610 -39.22 6.93 31.27
CA ARG A 610 -37.87 7.34 31.73
C ARG A 610 -37.28 8.40 30.80
N SER A 611 -36.58 9.37 31.38
CA SER A 611 -35.83 10.32 30.58
C SER A 611 -34.72 9.63 29.79
N ALA A 612 -34.49 10.04 28.53
CA ALA A 612 -33.45 9.51 27.67
C ALA A 612 -32.05 9.54 28.31
N SER A 613 -31.77 10.52 29.15
CA SER A 613 -30.50 10.65 29.89
C SER A 613 -30.22 9.47 30.83
N ARG A 614 -31.26 8.90 31.46
CA ARG A 614 -31.10 7.75 32.38
C ARG A 614 -30.82 6.45 31.60
N GLN A 615 -31.40 6.30 30.42
CA GLN A 615 -31.12 5.13 29.55
C GLN A 615 -29.68 5.16 29.02
N VAL A 616 -29.18 6.32 28.60
CA VAL A 616 -27.79 6.53 28.17
C VAL A 616 -26.83 6.23 29.33
N ARG A 617 -27.13 6.72 30.55
CA ARG A 617 -26.30 6.46 31.74
C ARG A 617 -26.22 4.98 32.09
N LEU A 618 -27.33 4.25 32.03
CA LEU A 618 -27.34 2.80 32.26
C LEU A 618 -26.55 2.03 31.18
N GLY A 619 -26.68 2.41 29.91
CA GLY A 619 -25.89 1.85 28.81
C GLY A 619 -24.39 2.09 29.01
N LEU A 620 -24.00 3.29 29.40
CA LEU A 620 -22.62 3.65 29.67
C LEU A 620 -22.01 2.85 30.84
N LEU A 621 -22.77 2.66 31.94
CA LEU A 621 -22.34 1.85 33.09
C LEU A 621 -22.08 0.38 32.68
N VAL A 622 -22.97 -0.21 31.89
CA VAL A 622 -22.78 -1.60 31.39
C VAL A 622 -21.55 -1.69 30.52
N PHE A 623 -21.33 -0.71 29.63
CA PHE A 623 -20.15 -0.67 28.76
C PHE A 623 -18.85 -0.55 29.56
N ILE A 624 -18.80 0.34 30.56
CA ILE A 624 -17.63 0.51 31.45
C ILE A 624 -17.35 -0.79 32.23
N GLY A 625 -18.40 -1.45 32.77
CA GLY A 625 -18.26 -2.73 33.48
C GLY A 625 -17.71 -3.84 32.58
N GLY A 626 -18.21 -3.95 31.35
CA GLY A 626 -17.73 -4.92 30.37
C GLY A 626 -16.27 -4.68 29.96
N LEU A 627 -15.90 -3.42 29.75
CA LEU A 627 -14.51 -3.04 29.44
C LEU A 627 -13.56 -3.35 30.60
N ALA A 628 -14.00 -3.14 31.84
CA ALA A 628 -13.22 -3.50 33.03
C ALA A 628 -12.96 -5.01 33.08
N GLY A 629 -13.97 -5.85 32.74
CA GLY A 629 -13.81 -7.31 32.62
C GLY A 629 -12.76 -7.73 31.58
N TYR A 630 -12.79 -7.09 30.42
CA TYR A 630 -11.79 -7.31 29.37
C TYR A 630 -10.37 -6.94 29.82
N LEU A 631 -10.22 -5.79 30.47
CA LEU A 631 -8.93 -5.30 30.98
C LEU A 631 -8.36 -6.21 32.10
N LEU A 632 -9.20 -6.70 33.02
CA LEU A 632 -8.79 -7.64 34.07
C LEU A 632 -8.29 -8.96 33.47
N TYR A 633 -8.96 -9.47 32.44
CA TYR A 633 -8.49 -10.64 31.71
C TYR A 633 -7.18 -10.34 30.98
N GLY A 634 -7.08 -9.20 30.30
CA GLY A 634 -5.87 -8.74 29.63
C GLY A 634 -4.66 -8.61 30.55
N ALA A 635 -4.90 -8.10 31.77
CA ALA A 635 -3.87 -8.00 32.83
C ALA A 635 -3.46 -9.34 33.45
N GLY A 636 -4.12 -10.43 33.08
CA GLY A 636 -3.76 -11.76 33.55
C GLY A 636 -4.35 -12.17 34.89
N TRP A 637 -5.23 -11.37 35.49
CA TRP A 637 -5.73 -11.62 36.86
C TRP A 637 -6.71 -12.79 36.96
N LEU A 638 -7.43 -13.11 35.91
CA LEU A 638 -8.44 -14.18 35.87
C LEU A 638 -8.33 -14.96 34.56
N ARG A 639 -7.31 -15.81 34.46
CA ARG A 639 -7.04 -16.68 33.29
C ARG A 639 -7.00 -18.15 33.67
N PRO A 640 -8.13 -18.86 33.70
CA PRO A 640 -8.15 -20.28 34.08
C PRO A 640 -7.35 -21.16 33.13
N GLU A 641 -7.20 -20.79 31.87
CA GLU A 641 -6.38 -21.51 30.88
C GLU A 641 -4.89 -21.58 31.26
N THR A 642 -4.40 -20.74 32.19
CA THR A 642 -3.01 -20.78 32.67
C THR A 642 -2.81 -21.82 33.76
N TRP A 643 -3.86 -22.25 34.44
CA TRP A 643 -3.82 -23.18 35.57
C TRP A 643 -4.29 -24.59 35.19
N LEU A 644 -5.05 -24.73 34.10
CA LEU A 644 -5.55 -26.00 33.62
C LEU A 644 -4.62 -26.60 32.59
N VAL A 645 -4.30 -27.86 32.71
CA VAL A 645 -3.53 -28.62 31.70
C VAL A 645 -4.48 -29.00 30.58
N LEU A 646 -4.58 -28.10 29.57
CA LEU A 646 -5.47 -28.26 28.42
C LEU A 646 -4.65 -28.36 27.13
N ALA A 647 -5.18 -29.00 26.10
CA ALA A 647 -4.65 -28.97 24.77
C ALA A 647 -4.71 -27.53 24.20
N VAL A 648 -3.82 -27.16 23.26
CA VAL A 648 -3.69 -25.77 22.74
C VAL A 648 -5.01 -25.22 22.23
N GLU A 649 -5.78 -26.01 21.47
CA GLU A 649 -7.09 -25.59 20.94
C GLU A 649 -8.13 -25.38 22.06
N SER A 650 -8.12 -26.24 23.09
CA SER A 650 -9.01 -26.07 24.23
C SER A 650 -8.70 -24.85 25.07
N ARG A 651 -7.43 -24.43 25.14
CA ARG A 651 -7.01 -23.17 25.82
C ARG A 651 -7.57 -21.92 25.14
N LEU A 652 -7.60 -21.91 23.80
CA LEU A 652 -8.17 -20.81 23.04
C LEU A 652 -9.69 -20.66 23.30
N VAL A 653 -10.43 -21.75 23.32
CA VAL A 653 -11.88 -21.73 23.58
C VAL A 653 -12.18 -21.32 25.02
N VAL A 654 -11.46 -21.89 26.01
CA VAL A 654 -11.62 -21.54 27.42
C VAL A 654 -11.27 -20.08 27.68
N GLY A 655 -10.20 -19.55 27.08
CA GLY A 655 -9.83 -18.14 27.19
C GLY A 655 -10.91 -17.21 26.68
N ARG A 656 -11.46 -17.46 25.48
CA ARG A 656 -12.55 -16.64 24.89
C ARG A 656 -13.84 -16.69 25.70
N LEU A 657 -14.21 -17.86 26.20
CA LEU A 657 -15.37 -18.02 27.07
C LEU A 657 -15.20 -17.27 28.40
N THR A 658 -13.98 -17.28 28.95
CA THR A 658 -13.68 -16.57 30.21
C THR A 658 -13.77 -15.07 30.04
N VAL A 659 -13.18 -14.49 28.97
CA VAL A 659 -13.27 -13.04 28.73
C VAL A 659 -14.70 -12.59 28.48
N ALA A 660 -15.49 -13.39 27.75
CA ALA A 660 -16.91 -13.13 27.53
C ALA A 660 -17.70 -13.18 28.83
N ALA A 661 -17.47 -14.19 29.67
CA ALA A 661 -18.14 -14.33 30.98
C ALA A 661 -17.80 -13.18 31.93
N LEU A 662 -16.54 -12.77 32.02
CA LEU A 662 -16.11 -11.64 32.83
C LEU A 662 -16.73 -10.31 32.36
N ALA A 663 -16.75 -10.06 31.05
CA ALA A 663 -17.37 -8.86 30.49
C ALA A 663 -18.89 -8.83 30.76
N PHE A 664 -19.57 -9.99 30.66
CA PHE A 664 -21.00 -10.11 30.94
C PHE A 664 -21.32 -9.88 32.43
N ILE A 665 -20.62 -10.55 33.33
CA ILE A 665 -20.83 -10.45 34.78
C ILE A 665 -20.56 -9.04 35.28
N LEU A 666 -19.43 -8.43 34.91
CA LEU A 666 -19.10 -7.09 35.37
C LEU A 666 -19.98 -6.01 34.69
N GLY A 667 -20.42 -6.26 33.45
CA GLY A 667 -21.41 -5.41 32.79
C GLY A 667 -22.77 -5.42 33.54
N LEU A 668 -23.26 -6.59 33.96
CA LEU A 668 -24.46 -6.68 34.81
C LEU A 668 -24.26 -6.11 36.22
N ALA A 669 -23.11 -6.40 36.85
CA ALA A 669 -22.82 -5.88 38.21
C ALA A 669 -22.77 -4.36 38.25
N SER A 670 -22.27 -3.70 37.16
CA SER A 670 -22.25 -2.23 37.10
C SER A 670 -23.62 -1.57 37.17
N LEU A 671 -24.70 -2.28 36.83
CA LEU A 671 -26.08 -1.81 36.99
C LEU A 671 -26.50 -1.65 38.45
N THR A 672 -25.83 -2.28 39.40
CA THR A 672 -26.09 -2.12 40.83
C THR A 672 -25.60 -0.77 41.35
N LEU A 673 -24.72 -0.09 40.64
CA LEU A 673 -24.19 1.21 40.98
C LEU A 673 -25.19 2.34 40.71
N ASP A 674 -26.25 2.11 39.91
CA ASP A 674 -27.32 3.08 39.68
C ASP A 674 -28.38 3.05 40.84
N ARG A 675 -27.96 3.33 42.06
CA ARG A 675 -28.90 3.56 43.17
C ARG A 675 -29.48 4.98 43.07
N PRO A 676 -30.80 5.16 43.18
CA PRO A 676 -31.35 6.51 43.30
C PRO A 676 -30.85 7.12 44.61
N PRO A 677 -30.54 8.44 44.65
CA PRO A 677 -30.26 9.11 45.88
C PRO A 677 -31.52 8.97 46.81
N ASN A 678 -31.33 8.46 48.03
CA ASN A 678 -32.38 8.44 49.01
C ASN A 678 -32.84 9.90 49.23
N ILE A 679 -34.05 10.22 48.75
CA ILE A 679 -34.74 11.44 49.11
C ILE A 679 -35.17 11.23 50.58
N ARG A 680 -34.48 11.91 51.49
CA ARG A 680 -35.01 12.24 52.80
C ARG A 680 -35.74 13.57 52.72
#